data_8640467a4707794b5ccfea956290f322
#
_entry.id   8640467a4707794b5ccfea956290f322
#
_cell.length_a   1.000
_cell.length_b   1.000
_cell.length_c   1.000
_cell.angle_alpha   90.00
_cell.angle_beta   90.00
_cell.angle_gamma   90.00
#
_symmetry.space_group_name_H-M   'P 1'
#
loop_
_entity.id
_entity.type
_entity.pdbx_description
1 polymer ?
#
loop_
_entity_poly.entity_id
_entity_poly.type
_entity_poly.pdbx_seq_one_letter_code
_entity_poly.pdbx_strand_id
1 'polypeptide(L)'
;MSKNLKKYWKSEIELTNSDQVEALRHNEFVDKLPIDSILEDKKSLQDSSTNRRDFLKYLGFSTSAAVLASCEGPVNKSVPYVIQPERIRPGIANYYATSMFDGYDCANILVKTREGRPIKIENNKLANYHGSANARVHASILSMYDSARIQGPISNGKDISWDDFDLEIIQKLDALRFNNKPVVLLTNTIVSPTTSKIISSFTDKYENITHVEYDSISESSVLDAHEIMYGRRAIPYYDFSSAKYILSIGADFLGDWLGSNYDGEYAKGRIPVKSKDSKAYMSKHVQIESNMSVTGANADIRIPMKIALQKLFLAHLYKKVASLDISLPGLDSVHKLKLEEIYNELISFGKSALLVCGIDDVHAQILTNSINDLILSEAKSSTKISLIRKGDSKKVNEILNKIKNSEISGIIMCGVNPVYTLPNSNMFLDSLSKLELSLNISMKMDETTSSCKYVAAASHYLESWGDFQFVNGEYSICQPTIKTLFDTRQFDECLLKWSGNNTPLYDVLKDNWNSNILESNFSWNKAIHDGVYSVKDNFKPKLVNIDFSDSIKKLIDYKVEGFELCLYSKIGMGDGQQANNPWLQEFPDPISRVSWDNYLTISKKDAESIGLKNYNESNGALNSNYAIVSLGDSQLKLPVLIQPGQTNGTVGISFGYGRSLGVKAEMMTGSNAFMLYKNFSKVQDVKIKPHHEIHEFACVQLHNTLMGRGDVVRETTLEVFNTKNKNHWNPIPVVSKNHIETAVNKKEVNIWEEFDRSIGHHFNLSIDLNACTGCGACVIACHAENNVPVVGKREVRKSRDMHWLRIDRYYSSDVSFSEDKENKENINGLSDSLSVFNEMEDPNENPQVVFQPVMCQHCNQAPCETVCPVAATSHGRQGQNHMAYNRCVGTRYCANNCPYKVRRFNWFLYNNNDEFDFNMNDDLGKMVL
;
A
#
# COMPACT_ATOMS: atom_id res chain seq x y z
N MET A 1 14.01 -42.96 32.04
CA MET A 1 15.22 -42.72 31.25
C MET A 1 15.48 -41.23 31.18
N SER A 2 16.45 -40.71 31.92
CA SER A 2 16.83 -39.28 31.90
C SER A 2 17.47 -38.96 30.56
N LYS A 3 16.85 -38.05 29.80
CA LYS A 3 17.49 -37.46 28.64
C LYS A 3 18.72 -36.68 29.10
N ASN A 4 19.93 -37.15 28.78
CA ASN A 4 21.15 -36.39 28.93
C ASN A 4 21.04 -35.11 28.09
N LEU A 5 20.72 -34.01 28.75
CA LEU A 5 20.85 -32.67 28.14
C LEU A 5 22.35 -32.44 27.88
N LYS A 6 22.71 -32.20 26.64
CA LYS A 6 24.07 -31.81 26.27
C LYS A 6 24.43 -30.52 27.02
N LYS A 7 25.49 -30.60 27.82
CA LYS A 7 26.02 -29.46 28.59
C LYS A 7 27.02 -28.70 27.71
N TYR A 8 26.76 -27.43 27.49
CA TYR A 8 27.64 -26.53 26.73
C TYR A 8 28.35 -25.62 27.73
N TRP A 9 29.67 -25.48 27.59
CA TRP A 9 30.49 -24.58 28.43
C TRP A 9 30.65 -23.23 27.71
N LYS A 10 30.50 -22.13 28.42
CA LYS A 10 30.64 -20.77 27.94
C LYS A 10 32.02 -20.19 28.18
N SER A 11 32.83 -20.81 29.08
CA SER A 11 34.19 -20.37 29.42
C SER A 11 35.05 -21.54 29.87
N GLU A 12 36.38 -21.33 29.86
CA GLU A 12 37.38 -22.30 30.36
C GLU A 12 37.22 -22.61 31.87
N ILE A 13 36.71 -21.63 32.63
CA ILE A 13 36.42 -21.77 34.06
C ILE A 13 35.26 -22.73 34.30
N GLU A 14 34.27 -22.74 33.45
CA GLU A 14 33.14 -23.70 33.49
C GLU A 14 33.61 -25.14 33.20
N LEU A 15 34.64 -25.30 32.39
CA LEU A 15 35.21 -26.60 32.05
C LEU A 15 36.08 -27.16 33.20
N THR A 16 36.79 -26.29 33.91
CA THR A 16 37.80 -26.68 34.89
C THR A 16 37.31 -26.64 36.32
N ASN A 17 36.27 -25.89 36.68
CA ASN A 17 35.79 -25.68 38.05
C ASN A 17 34.23 -25.67 38.13
N SER A 18 33.61 -26.83 37.93
CA SER A 18 32.16 -27.00 37.85
C SER A 18 31.42 -26.58 39.14
N ASP A 19 31.99 -26.78 40.31
CA ASP A 19 31.34 -26.54 41.61
C ASP A 19 31.28 -25.05 41.98
N GLN A 20 32.29 -24.26 41.63
CA GLN A 20 32.28 -22.80 41.80
C GLN A 20 31.33 -22.12 40.80
N VAL A 21 31.24 -22.64 39.58
CA VAL A 21 30.35 -22.10 38.54
C VAL A 21 28.89 -22.44 38.86
N GLU A 22 28.60 -23.61 39.44
CA GLU A 22 27.26 -23.99 39.87
C GLU A 22 26.77 -23.16 41.06
N ALA A 23 27.66 -22.79 41.97
CA ALA A 23 27.37 -21.84 43.08
C ALA A 23 27.13 -20.39 42.58
N LEU A 24 27.81 -19.96 41.50
CA LEU A 24 27.66 -18.64 40.91
C LEU A 24 26.48 -18.55 39.91
N ARG A 25 25.98 -19.69 39.43
CA ARG A 25 24.92 -19.78 38.42
C ARG A 25 23.59 -19.18 38.93
N HIS A 26 23.30 -19.25 40.21
CA HIS A 26 22.15 -18.60 40.84
C HIS A 26 22.29 -17.09 40.97
N ASN A 27 23.48 -16.52 40.77
CA ASN A 27 23.77 -15.08 40.84
C ASN A 27 23.98 -14.45 39.46
N GLU A 28 23.94 -15.22 38.39
CA GLU A 28 24.12 -14.69 37.01
C GLU A 28 22.94 -13.83 36.55
N PHE A 29 21.76 -14.06 37.15
CA PHE A 29 20.57 -13.19 36.98
C PHE A 29 19.94 -13.00 38.36
N VAL A 30 20.10 -11.81 38.91
CA VAL A 30 19.50 -11.45 40.20
C VAL A 30 18.01 -11.26 39.99
N ASP A 31 17.19 -12.25 40.39
CA ASP A 31 15.71 -12.19 40.30
C ASP A 31 15.09 -11.06 41.16
N LYS A 32 15.83 -10.58 42.16
CA LYS A 32 15.47 -9.39 42.93
C LYS A 32 16.73 -8.60 43.26
N LEU A 33 16.85 -7.41 42.74
CA LEU A 33 17.82 -6.45 43.24
C LEU A 33 17.42 -6.15 44.69
N PRO A 34 18.37 -6.21 45.67
CA PRO A 34 18.08 -5.91 47.07
C PRO A 34 17.89 -4.41 47.27
N ILE A 35 16.85 -3.83 46.63
CA ILE A 35 16.53 -2.43 46.69
C ILE A 35 16.06 -2.03 48.11
N ASP A 36 15.38 -2.94 48.81
CA ASP A 36 14.86 -2.69 50.13
C ASP A 36 15.99 -2.58 51.20
N SER A 37 17.09 -3.33 51.05
CA SER A 37 18.23 -3.22 51.94
C SER A 37 19.11 -1.98 51.71
N ILE A 38 19.01 -1.38 50.52
CA ILE A 38 19.75 -0.13 50.17
C ILE A 38 18.96 1.10 50.60
N LEU A 39 17.63 1.03 50.67
CA LEU A 39 16.75 2.12 51.07
C LEU A 39 16.52 2.22 52.59
N GLU A 40 16.75 1.17 53.37
CA GLU A 40 16.61 1.19 54.84
C GLU A 40 17.73 1.91 55.58
N ASP A 41 18.91 2.09 54.98
CA ASP A 41 20.07 2.71 55.63
C ASP A 41 20.22 4.22 55.32
N LYS A 42 19.17 4.98 55.60
CA LYS A 42 19.16 6.45 55.46
C LYS A 42 20.11 7.20 56.40
N LYS A 43 20.71 6.52 57.39
CA LYS A 43 21.60 7.17 58.40
C LYS A 43 23.07 7.14 58.00
N SER A 44 23.50 6.24 57.07
CA SER A 44 24.89 6.17 56.66
C SER A 44 25.27 7.15 55.54
N LEU A 45 24.30 7.80 54.90
CA LEU A 45 24.55 8.69 53.77
C LEU A 45 24.91 10.14 54.15
N GLN A 46 24.82 10.49 55.45
CA GLN A 46 25.12 11.86 55.92
C GLN A 46 26.58 12.09 56.39
N ASP A 47 27.38 11.03 56.63
CA ASP A 47 28.70 11.20 57.25
C ASP A 47 29.90 10.63 56.42
N SER A 48 29.75 10.32 55.13
CA SER A 48 30.85 9.80 54.34
C SER A 48 31.24 10.77 53.19
N SER A 49 32.46 11.22 53.22
CA SER A 49 33.11 11.89 52.08
C SER A 49 33.31 10.86 50.95
N THR A 50 32.30 10.77 50.08
CA THR A 50 32.31 9.83 48.96
C THR A 50 33.19 10.30 47.82
N ASN A 51 34.07 9.43 47.36
CA ASN A 51 34.94 9.63 46.20
C ASN A 51 34.06 9.74 44.93
N ARG A 52 34.43 10.63 44.03
CA ARG A 52 33.72 10.92 42.75
C ARG A 52 33.35 9.63 41.95
N ARG A 53 34.14 8.55 42.09
CA ARG A 53 33.93 7.28 41.44
C ARG A 53 32.78 6.46 42.07
N ASP A 54 32.59 6.58 43.37
CA ASP A 54 31.51 5.87 44.08
C ASP A 54 30.16 6.64 43.91
N PHE A 55 30.23 7.98 43.86
CA PHE A 55 29.08 8.81 43.50
C PHE A 55 28.54 8.50 42.08
N LEU A 56 29.43 8.29 41.10
CA LEU A 56 29.04 7.91 39.73
C LEU A 56 28.48 6.49 39.64
N LYS A 57 28.94 5.56 40.49
CA LYS A 57 28.31 4.24 40.59
C LYS A 57 26.93 4.31 41.21
N TYR A 58 26.73 5.10 42.23
CA TYR A 58 25.41 5.31 42.86
C TYR A 58 24.43 6.03 41.91
N LEU A 59 24.90 7.01 41.18
CA LEU A 59 24.08 7.71 40.17
C LEU A 59 23.69 6.76 39.01
N GLY A 60 24.63 5.94 38.53
CA GLY A 60 24.38 4.93 37.50
C GLY A 60 23.37 3.86 37.96
N PHE A 61 23.46 3.42 39.21
CA PHE A 61 22.50 2.46 39.76
C PHE A 61 21.12 3.06 40.01
N SER A 62 21.03 4.31 40.51
CA SER A 62 19.73 4.95 40.77
C SER A 62 19.01 5.31 39.48
N THR A 63 19.70 5.74 38.44
CA THR A 63 19.11 6.00 37.12
C THR A 63 18.69 4.70 36.41
N SER A 64 19.49 3.63 36.52
CA SER A 64 19.12 2.32 36.00
C SER A 64 17.90 1.74 36.74
N ALA A 65 17.79 1.91 38.05
CA ALA A 65 16.63 1.46 38.85
C ALA A 65 15.37 2.32 38.57
N ALA A 66 15.51 3.62 38.35
CA ALA A 66 14.39 4.49 37.97
C ALA A 66 13.86 4.20 36.56
N VAL A 67 14.76 3.89 35.61
CA VAL A 67 14.38 3.45 34.26
C VAL A 67 13.71 2.07 34.29
N LEU A 68 14.17 1.14 35.15
CA LEU A 68 13.53 -0.17 35.30
C LEU A 68 12.16 -0.10 36.02
N ALA A 69 11.97 0.89 36.90
CA ALA A 69 10.70 1.06 37.63
C ALA A 69 9.64 1.86 36.83
N SER A 70 10.04 2.60 35.80
CA SER A 70 9.12 3.36 34.94
C SER A 70 8.63 2.58 33.73
N CYS A 71 9.18 1.39 33.48
CA CYS A 71 8.77 0.54 32.36
C CYS A 71 7.74 -0.49 32.83
N GLU A 72 6.50 -0.09 33.07
CA GLU A 72 5.36 -0.97 32.87
C GLU A 72 5.07 -1.09 31.37
N GLY A 73 6.02 -1.67 30.64
CA GLY A 73 5.82 -2.08 29.26
C GLY A 73 5.15 -3.45 29.19
N PRO A 74 4.55 -3.80 28.07
CA PRO A 74 3.84 -5.07 27.88
C PRO A 74 4.74 -6.24 28.29
N VAL A 75 4.15 -7.18 28.98
CA VAL A 75 4.77 -8.27 29.75
C VAL A 75 5.61 -9.24 28.90
N ASN A 76 5.53 -9.17 27.57
CA ASN A 76 6.32 -10.03 26.69
C ASN A 76 7.64 -9.38 26.28
N LYS A 77 8.58 -9.30 27.23
CA LYS A 77 9.97 -8.99 26.89
C LYS A 77 10.52 -10.11 26.02
N SER A 78 11.13 -9.77 24.86
CA SER A 78 11.85 -10.77 24.09
C SER A 78 13.11 -11.16 24.87
N VAL A 79 13.03 -12.29 25.52
CA VAL A 79 14.18 -12.87 26.21
C VAL A 79 15.03 -13.59 25.17
N PRO A 80 16.35 -13.33 25.08
CA PRO A 80 17.24 -14.13 24.24
C PRO A 80 17.11 -15.60 24.59
N TYR A 81 17.19 -16.49 23.61
CA TYR A 81 17.17 -17.91 23.88
C TYR A 81 18.39 -18.29 24.71
N VAL A 82 18.18 -18.71 25.96
CA VAL A 82 19.23 -19.30 26.80
C VAL A 82 19.60 -20.69 26.27
N ILE A 83 18.62 -21.42 25.74
CA ILE A 83 18.82 -22.69 25.03
C ILE A 83 18.34 -22.52 23.61
N GLN A 84 19.24 -22.70 22.65
CA GLN A 84 18.91 -22.60 21.24
C GLN A 84 17.86 -23.66 20.86
N PRO A 85 16.69 -23.27 20.34
CA PRO A 85 15.72 -24.22 19.81
C PRO A 85 16.34 -25.04 18.66
N GLU A 86 16.01 -26.33 18.57
CA GLU A 86 16.58 -27.24 17.57
C GLU A 86 16.41 -26.78 16.12
N ARG A 87 15.37 -26.00 15.83
CA ARG A 87 15.01 -25.53 14.47
C ARG A 87 15.33 -24.08 14.21
N ILE A 88 15.81 -23.31 15.18
CA ILE A 88 16.19 -21.91 15.02
C ILE A 88 17.72 -21.81 15.06
N ARG A 89 18.30 -21.32 13.94
CA ARG A 89 19.71 -20.99 13.87
C ARG A 89 19.86 -19.49 13.81
N PRO A 90 20.61 -18.84 14.69
CA PRO A 90 20.85 -17.41 14.64
C PRO A 90 21.37 -16.98 13.26
N GLY A 91 20.79 -15.88 12.71
CA GLY A 91 21.15 -15.37 11.40
C GLY A 91 20.53 -16.08 10.20
N ILE A 92 19.85 -17.23 10.39
CA ILE A 92 19.14 -17.94 9.32
C ILE A 92 17.64 -17.70 9.48
N ALA A 93 17.02 -17.19 8.41
CA ALA A 93 15.58 -16.93 8.41
C ALA A 93 14.76 -18.21 8.23
N ASN A 94 13.61 -18.27 8.90
CA ASN A 94 12.54 -19.21 8.60
C ASN A 94 11.44 -18.51 7.82
N TYR A 95 10.72 -19.26 6.97
CA TYR A 95 9.64 -18.73 6.12
C TYR A 95 8.36 -19.48 6.43
N TYR A 96 7.26 -18.72 6.56
CA TYR A 96 5.92 -19.25 6.75
C TYR A 96 5.04 -18.80 5.59
N ALA A 97 4.41 -19.75 4.89
CA ALA A 97 3.40 -19.42 3.89
C ALA A 97 2.12 -19.03 4.61
N THR A 98 1.61 -17.85 4.35
CA THR A 98 0.38 -17.33 4.93
C THR A 98 -0.34 -16.43 3.96
N SER A 99 -1.51 -15.92 4.32
CA SER A 99 -2.27 -15.00 3.50
C SER A 99 -2.77 -13.84 4.33
N MET A 100 -2.85 -12.68 3.73
CA MET A 100 -3.36 -11.45 4.31
C MET A 100 -4.65 -11.05 3.62
N PHE A 101 -5.64 -10.67 4.41
CA PHE A 101 -6.83 -9.94 3.96
C PHE A 101 -7.30 -9.03 5.10
N ASP A 102 -7.42 -7.73 4.83
CA ASP A 102 -7.88 -6.74 5.81
C ASP A 102 -9.20 -6.06 5.38
N GLY A 103 -9.87 -6.62 4.36
CA GLY A 103 -11.07 -6.02 3.76
C GLY A 103 -10.76 -5.08 2.59
N TYR A 104 -9.52 -4.61 2.46
CA TYR A 104 -9.08 -3.76 1.37
C TYR A 104 -7.97 -4.41 0.54
N ASP A 105 -6.88 -4.81 1.16
CA ASP A 105 -5.75 -5.49 0.53
C ASP A 105 -5.86 -7.01 0.69
N CYS A 106 -5.36 -7.75 -0.30
CA CYS A 106 -5.27 -9.20 -0.28
C CYS A 106 -3.96 -9.68 -0.89
N ALA A 107 -3.31 -10.66 -0.27
CA ALA A 107 -2.12 -11.29 -0.83
C ALA A 107 -1.86 -12.67 -0.21
N ASN A 108 -1.35 -13.59 -1.04
CA ASN A 108 -0.75 -14.86 -0.62
C ASN A 108 0.77 -14.65 -0.52
N ILE A 109 1.33 -14.79 0.67
CA ILE A 109 2.67 -14.29 1.01
C ILE A 109 3.50 -15.33 1.73
N LEU A 110 4.81 -15.10 1.74
CA LEU A 110 5.75 -15.75 2.65
C LEU A 110 6.21 -14.73 3.68
N VAL A 111 6.14 -15.09 4.95
CA VAL A 111 6.63 -14.24 6.03
C VAL A 111 7.99 -14.72 6.50
N LYS A 112 8.99 -13.88 6.35
CA LYS A 112 10.34 -14.10 6.81
C LYS A 112 10.44 -13.80 8.30
N THR A 113 10.85 -14.79 9.09
CA THR A 113 11.07 -14.62 10.53
C THR A 113 12.51 -14.85 10.87
N ARG A 114 13.04 -14.08 11.80
CA ARG A 114 14.34 -14.32 12.44
C ARG A 114 14.14 -14.46 13.93
N GLU A 115 14.65 -15.54 14.48
CA GLU A 115 14.59 -15.81 15.93
C GLU A 115 13.16 -15.68 16.48
N GLY A 116 12.18 -16.17 15.71
CA GLY A 116 10.75 -16.13 16.05
C GLY A 116 10.06 -14.79 15.82
N ARG A 117 10.75 -13.79 15.27
CA ARG A 117 10.15 -12.47 14.96
C ARG A 117 9.88 -12.32 13.47
N PRO A 118 8.66 -12.03 13.07
CA PRO A 118 8.35 -11.63 11.70
C PRO A 118 9.04 -10.29 11.37
N ILE A 119 9.81 -10.26 10.27
CA ILE A 119 10.60 -9.08 9.90
C ILE A 119 10.33 -8.58 8.48
N LYS A 120 9.81 -9.44 7.59
CA LYS A 120 9.59 -9.08 6.19
C LYS A 120 8.55 -9.96 5.53
N ILE A 121 7.85 -9.40 4.57
CA ILE A 121 6.91 -10.09 3.70
C ILE A 121 7.55 -10.30 2.33
N GLU A 122 7.40 -11.49 1.77
CA GLU A 122 7.84 -11.87 0.43
C GLU A 122 6.69 -12.49 -0.37
N ASN A 123 6.84 -12.54 -1.67
CA ASN A 123 5.84 -13.10 -2.58
C ASN A 123 5.77 -14.62 -2.46
N ASN A 124 4.56 -15.19 -2.46
CA ASN A 124 4.38 -16.63 -2.58
C ASN A 124 4.28 -17.03 -4.07
N LYS A 125 5.35 -17.61 -4.60
CA LYS A 125 5.45 -18.05 -6.01
C LYS A 125 4.59 -19.27 -6.34
N LEU A 126 4.05 -19.96 -5.34
CA LEU A 126 3.15 -21.11 -5.54
C LEU A 126 1.70 -20.66 -5.75
N ALA A 127 1.38 -19.42 -5.43
CA ALA A 127 0.04 -18.88 -5.63
C ALA A 127 -0.18 -18.55 -7.11
N ASN A 128 -1.27 -19.07 -7.68
CA ASN A 128 -1.67 -18.74 -9.05
C ASN A 128 -2.22 -17.32 -9.16
N TYR A 129 -2.83 -16.82 -8.08
CA TYR A 129 -3.48 -15.50 -7.99
C TYR A 129 -3.06 -14.81 -6.70
N HIS A 130 -2.95 -13.49 -6.74
CA HIS A 130 -2.58 -12.65 -5.58
C HIS A 130 -1.30 -13.11 -4.86
N GLY A 131 -0.34 -13.67 -5.59
CA GLY A 131 0.93 -14.15 -5.03
C GLY A 131 2.00 -13.07 -4.85
N SER A 132 1.67 -11.80 -5.12
CA SER A 132 2.55 -10.64 -4.96
C SER A 132 2.02 -9.68 -3.89
N ALA A 133 2.94 -9.04 -3.17
CA ALA A 133 2.65 -8.05 -2.14
C ALA A 133 2.80 -6.63 -2.70
N ASN A 134 1.79 -5.78 -2.54
CA ASN A 134 1.88 -4.36 -2.82
C ASN A 134 2.60 -3.61 -1.67
N ALA A 135 2.75 -2.29 -1.78
CA ALA A 135 3.45 -1.49 -0.77
C ALA A 135 2.81 -1.60 0.63
N ARG A 136 1.47 -1.59 0.72
CA ARG A 136 0.74 -1.68 1.99
C ARG A 136 0.87 -3.07 2.63
N VAL A 137 0.83 -4.11 1.82
CA VAL A 137 1.06 -5.49 2.31
C VAL A 137 2.48 -5.63 2.86
N HIS A 138 3.51 -5.12 2.16
CA HIS A 138 4.88 -5.11 2.69
C HIS A 138 5.00 -4.32 3.99
N ALA A 139 4.31 -3.18 4.11
CA ALA A 139 4.34 -2.33 5.29
C ALA A 139 3.55 -2.92 6.48
N SER A 140 2.59 -3.81 6.25
CA SER A 140 1.68 -4.35 7.26
C SER A 140 2.38 -5.08 8.40
N ILE A 141 3.61 -5.55 8.19
CA ILE A 141 4.41 -6.18 9.23
C ILE A 141 4.65 -5.24 10.43
N LEU A 142 4.78 -3.94 10.17
CA LEU A 142 5.01 -2.96 11.21
C LEU A 142 3.78 -2.79 12.12
N SER A 143 2.57 -2.98 11.58
CA SER A 143 1.32 -2.87 12.34
C SER A 143 1.17 -3.93 13.45
N MET A 144 1.88 -5.06 13.34
CA MET A 144 1.93 -6.05 14.41
C MET A 144 2.56 -5.50 15.69
N TYR A 145 3.58 -4.63 15.54
CA TYR A 145 4.35 -4.03 16.63
C TYR A 145 3.79 -2.68 17.10
N ASP A 146 2.61 -2.28 16.61
CA ASP A 146 1.97 -1.00 16.95
C ASP A 146 1.61 -0.94 18.44
N SER A 147 2.18 0.00 19.18
CA SER A 147 1.89 0.23 20.60
C SER A 147 0.47 0.74 20.86
N ALA A 148 -0.20 1.26 19.84
CA ALA A 148 -1.60 1.71 19.93
C ALA A 148 -2.62 0.57 19.76
N ARG A 149 -2.18 -0.68 19.65
CA ARG A 149 -3.08 -1.85 19.63
C ARG A 149 -3.82 -2.01 20.95
N ILE A 150 -5.09 -2.42 20.86
CA ILE A 150 -5.91 -2.77 22.03
C ILE A 150 -5.36 -4.07 22.62
N GLN A 151 -5.14 -4.09 23.93
CA GLN A 151 -4.44 -5.18 24.61
C GLN A 151 -5.37 -6.23 25.22
N GLY A 152 -6.66 -5.90 25.41
CA GLY A 152 -7.68 -6.79 25.98
C GLY A 152 -9.08 -6.23 25.77
N PRO A 153 -10.14 -6.98 26.12
CA PRO A 153 -11.53 -6.57 25.95
C PRO A 153 -11.90 -5.40 26.86
N ILE A 154 -12.78 -4.53 26.35
CA ILE A 154 -13.22 -3.30 27.04
C ILE A 154 -14.75 -3.28 27.10
N SER A 155 -15.32 -3.05 28.29
CA SER A 155 -16.75 -2.82 28.50
C SER A 155 -16.97 -1.44 29.12
N ASN A 156 -17.77 -0.59 28.45
CA ASN A 156 -18.09 0.76 28.89
C ASN A 156 -16.86 1.60 29.29
N GLY A 157 -15.79 1.50 28.51
CA GLY A 157 -14.53 2.23 28.72
C GLY A 157 -13.63 1.69 29.83
N LYS A 158 -13.88 0.48 30.31
CA LYS A 158 -13.07 -0.19 31.34
C LYS A 158 -12.60 -1.55 30.84
N ASP A 159 -11.36 -1.87 31.17
CA ASP A 159 -10.82 -3.20 30.90
C ASP A 159 -11.61 -4.26 31.69
N ILE A 160 -11.86 -5.40 31.08
CA ILE A 160 -12.63 -6.50 31.64
C ILE A 160 -11.99 -7.82 31.25
N SER A 161 -12.26 -8.91 32.01
CA SER A 161 -11.81 -10.24 31.60
C SER A 161 -12.63 -10.76 30.42
N TRP A 162 -12.04 -11.66 29.60
CA TRP A 162 -12.79 -12.28 28.49
C TRP A 162 -14.00 -13.08 28.97
N ASP A 163 -13.91 -13.73 30.13
CA ASP A 163 -15.02 -14.53 30.65
C ASP A 163 -16.22 -13.64 31.02
N ASP A 164 -15.97 -12.51 31.70
CA ASP A 164 -17.02 -11.56 32.05
C ASP A 164 -17.56 -10.84 30.80
N PHE A 165 -16.67 -10.50 29.85
CA PHE A 165 -17.04 -9.90 28.58
C PHE A 165 -17.99 -10.80 27.78
N ASP A 166 -17.64 -12.09 27.63
CA ASP A 166 -18.47 -13.07 26.93
C ASP A 166 -19.84 -13.23 27.59
N LEU A 167 -19.87 -13.25 28.94
CA LEU A 167 -21.10 -13.35 29.71
C LEU A 167 -22.02 -12.14 29.46
N GLU A 168 -21.47 -10.91 29.51
CA GLU A 168 -22.24 -9.68 29.21
C GLU A 168 -22.78 -9.70 27.78
N ILE A 169 -21.96 -10.06 26.78
CA ILE A 169 -22.38 -10.08 25.38
C ILE A 169 -23.46 -11.13 25.13
N ILE A 170 -23.31 -12.37 25.65
CA ILE A 170 -24.29 -13.45 25.50
C ILE A 170 -25.63 -13.04 26.14
N GLN A 171 -25.61 -12.48 27.35
CA GLN A 171 -26.83 -11.98 28.02
C GLN A 171 -27.52 -10.90 27.19
N LYS A 172 -26.77 -9.97 26.60
CA LYS A 172 -27.32 -8.93 25.72
C LYS A 172 -27.95 -9.51 24.45
N LEU A 173 -27.24 -10.43 23.79
CA LEU A 173 -27.72 -11.07 22.56
C LEU A 173 -29.00 -11.89 22.83
N ASP A 174 -29.04 -12.66 23.93
CA ASP A 174 -30.20 -13.44 24.31
C ASP A 174 -31.40 -12.54 24.67
N ALA A 175 -31.19 -11.42 25.37
CA ALA A 175 -32.25 -10.45 25.69
C ALA A 175 -32.80 -9.79 24.41
N LEU A 176 -31.96 -9.41 23.46
CA LEU A 176 -32.37 -8.83 22.17
C LEU A 176 -33.14 -9.86 21.33
N ARG A 177 -32.70 -11.13 21.30
CA ARG A 177 -33.40 -12.22 20.61
C ARG A 177 -34.77 -12.47 21.23
N PHE A 178 -34.82 -12.61 22.55
CA PHE A 178 -36.08 -12.87 23.26
C PHE A 178 -37.13 -11.79 23.00
N ASN A 179 -36.70 -10.52 22.89
CA ASN A 179 -37.58 -9.39 22.61
C ASN A 179 -37.77 -9.15 21.08
N ASN A 180 -37.27 -10.02 20.22
CA ASN A 180 -37.28 -9.89 18.76
C ASN A 180 -36.78 -8.51 18.25
N LYS A 181 -35.76 -7.95 18.91
CA LYS A 181 -35.16 -6.67 18.55
C LYS A 181 -34.09 -6.85 17.46
N PRO A 182 -34.17 -6.12 16.33
CA PRO A 182 -33.24 -6.29 15.24
C PRO A 182 -31.81 -5.91 15.62
N VAL A 183 -30.84 -6.75 15.23
CA VAL A 183 -29.39 -6.52 15.38
C VAL A 183 -28.74 -6.64 14.01
N VAL A 184 -27.73 -5.84 13.74
CA VAL A 184 -26.93 -5.89 12.50
C VAL A 184 -25.54 -6.37 12.84
N LEU A 185 -25.07 -7.37 12.09
CA LEU A 185 -23.68 -7.75 12.01
C LEU A 185 -23.08 -7.07 10.76
N LEU A 186 -22.28 -6.02 10.95
CA LEU A 186 -21.66 -5.25 9.88
C LEU A 186 -20.17 -5.62 9.77
N THR A 187 -19.79 -6.24 8.67
CA THR A 187 -18.39 -6.63 8.44
C THR A 187 -17.86 -6.06 7.14
N ASN A 188 -16.54 -6.02 6.98
CA ASN A 188 -15.97 -5.96 5.63
C ASN A 188 -16.37 -7.20 4.83
N THR A 189 -16.03 -7.25 3.54
CA THR A 189 -16.24 -8.43 2.70
C THR A 189 -15.67 -9.70 3.35
N ILE A 190 -16.46 -10.75 3.45
CA ILE A 190 -16.05 -12.07 3.98
C ILE A 190 -15.63 -12.97 2.82
N VAL A 191 -14.32 -13.20 2.69
CA VAL A 191 -13.73 -14.08 1.67
C VAL A 191 -13.40 -15.46 2.22
N SER A 192 -13.50 -15.67 3.54
CA SER A 192 -13.24 -16.94 4.21
C SER A 192 -14.44 -17.88 4.10
N PRO A 193 -14.27 -19.09 3.54
CA PRO A 193 -15.30 -20.13 3.57
C PRO A 193 -15.63 -20.59 4.98
N THR A 194 -14.63 -20.67 5.86
CA THR A 194 -14.83 -21.11 7.25
C THR A 194 -15.58 -20.03 8.05
N THR A 195 -15.16 -18.75 7.95
CA THR A 195 -15.85 -17.63 8.59
C THR A 195 -17.31 -17.53 8.11
N SER A 196 -17.56 -17.72 6.80
CA SER A 196 -18.94 -17.72 6.26
C SER A 196 -19.84 -18.75 6.91
N LYS A 197 -19.33 -19.97 7.20
CA LYS A 197 -20.08 -21.00 7.93
C LYS A 197 -20.31 -20.64 9.39
N ILE A 198 -19.30 -20.06 10.06
CA ILE A 198 -19.40 -19.61 11.45
C ILE A 198 -20.45 -18.50 11.56
N ILE A 199 -20.47 -17.53 10.64
CA ILE A 199 -21.49 -16.48 10.57
C ILE A 199 -22.88 -17.08 10.37
N SER A 200 -23.04 -18.04 9.44
CA SER A 200 -24.32 -18.71 9.23
C SER A 200 -24.81 -19.40 10.52
N SER A 201 -23.95 -20.15 11.18
CA SER A 201 -24.31 -20.82 12.45
C SER A 201 -24.65 -19.81 13.56
N PHE A 202 -23.98 -18.65 13.60
CA PHE A 202 -24.26 -17.58 14.54
C PHE A 202 -25.61 -16.91 14.26
N THR A 203 -25.93 -16.62 12.99
CA THR A 203 -27.22 -16.04 12.59
C THR A 203 -28.38 -17.04 12.71
N ASP A 204 -28.14 -18.34 12.53
CA ASP A 204 -29.13 -19.40 12.78
C ASP A 204 -29.49 -19.50 14.26
N LYS A 205 -28.53 -19.28 15.17
CA LYS A 205 -28.80 -19.21 16.61
C LYS A 205 -29.55 -17.94 16.99
N TYR A 206 -29.16 -16.80 16.43
CA TYR A 206 -29.71 -15.48 16.69
C TYR A 206 -30.46 -14.95 15.46
N GLU A 207 -31.69 -15.48 15.25
CA GLU A 207 -32.51 -15.21 14.05
C GLU A 207 -32.85 -13.72 13.82
N ASN A 208 -32.73 -12.90 14.88
CA ASN A 208 -32.89 -11.44 14.82
C ASN A 208 -31.66 -10.68 14.30
N ILE A 209 -30.56 -11.38 13.96
CA ILE A 209 -29.36 -10.79 13.44
C ILE A 209 -29.34 -10.85 11.91
N THR A 210 -29.09 -9.71 11.26
CA THR A 210 -28.88 -9.59 9.81
C THR A 210 -27.42 -9.29 9.51
N HIS A 211 -26.75 -10.13 8.73
CA HIS A 211 -25.39 -9.88 8.27
C HIS A 211 -25.39 -8.99 7.04
N VAL A 212 -24.56 -7.94 7.06
CA VAL A 212 -24.34 -6.99 5.95
C VAL A 212 -22.85 -6.76 5.74
N GLU A 213 -22.40 -6.92 4.50
CA GLU A 213 -21.03 -6.65 4.10
C GLU A 213 -20.91 -5.19 3.61
N TYR A 214 -19.91 -4.47 4.14
CA TYR A 214 -19.62 -3.07 3.85
C TYR A 214 -18.17 -2.90 3.45
N ASP A 215 -17.91 -2.50 2.21
CA ASP A 215 -16.60 -2.08 1.74
C ASP A 215 -16.49 -0.55 1.85
N SER A 216 -15.39 -0.05 2.44
CA SER A 216 -15.13 1.39 2.64
C SER A 216 -15.18 2.17 1.32
N ILE A 217 -14.66 1.58 0.25
CA ILE A 217 -14.77 2.06 -1.12
C ILE A 217 -15.58 1.03 -1.91
N SER A 218 -16.77 1.43 -2.34
CA SER A 218 -17.74 0.54 -2.99
C SER A 218 -17.35 0.18 -4.42
N GLU A 219 -17.52 -1.10 -4.77
CA GLU A 219 -17.47 -1.61 -6.14
C GLU A 219 -18.83 -2.15 -6.59
N SER A 220 -19.93 -1.65 -5.98
CA SER A 220 -21.29 -2.11 -6.27
C SER A 220 -21.67 -1.97 -7.75
N SER A 221 -21.17 -0.96 -8.47
CA SER A 221 -21.43 -0.81 -9.90
C SER A 221 -20.93 -1.99 -10.74
N VAL A 222 -19.74 -2.51 -10.44
CA VAL A 222 -19.15 -3.68 -11.11
C VAL A 222 -19.90 -4.95 -10.71
N LEU A 223 -20.16 -5.10 -9.40
CA LEU A 223 -20.84 -6.27 -8.82
C LEU A 223 -22.27 -6.42 -9.34
N ASP A 224 -23.05 -5.32 -9.33
CA ASP A 224 -24.43 -5.30 -9.80
C ASP A 224 -24.51 -5.53 -11.32
N ALA A 225 -23.60 -4.95 -12.12
CA ALA A 225 -23.53 -5.19 -13.55
C ALA A 225 -23.26 -6.66 -13.87
N HIS A 226 -22.35 -7.30 -13.13
CA HIS A 226 -22.04 -8.71 -13.31
C HIS A 226 -23.24 -9.60 -12.91
N GLU A 227 -23.95 -9.27 -11.84
CA GLU A 227 -25.19 -9.96 -11.44
C GLU A 227 -26.27 -9.86 -12.51
N ILE A 228 -26.49 -8.64 -13.04
CA ILE A 228 -27.48 -8.39 -14.10
C ILE A 228 -27.16 -9.20 -15.35
N MET A 229 -25.89 -9.28 -15.77
CA MET A 229 -25.47 -9.95 -17.00
C MET A 229 -25.34 -11.46 -16.88
N TYR A 230 -24.80 -11.94 -15.73
CA TYR A 230 -24.38 -13.33 -15.57
C TYR A 230 -25.03 -14.07 -14.39
N GLY A 231 -25.96 -13.41 -13.68
CA GLY A 231 -26.75 -14.00 -12.59
C GLY A 231 -25.98 -14.26 -11.30
N ARG A 232 -24.78 -13.70 -11.13
CA ARG A 232 -24.00 -13.76 -9.89
C ARG A 232 -23.31 -12.43 -9.60
N ARG A 233 -23.48 -11.93 -8.38
CA ARG A 233 -22.82 -10.71 -7.91
C ARG A 233 -21.37 -11.01 -7.59
N ALA A 234 -20.43 -10.62 -8.48
CA ALA A 234 -18.99 -10.89 -8.37
C ALA A 234 -18.21 -9.93 -9.26
N ILE A 235 -16.89 -9.84 -9.04
CA ILE A 235 -15.99 -9.10 -9.92
C ILE A 235 -15.47 -10.04 -11.01
N PRO A 236 -15.54 -9.69 -12.31
CA PRO A 236 -14.89 -10.48 -13.37
C PRO A 236 -13.37 -10.54 -13.14
N TYR A 237 -12.75 -11.66 -13.44
CA TYR A 237 -11.29 -11.75 -13.43
C TYR A 237 -10.73 -11.37 -14.80
N TYR A 238 -9.70 -10.54 -14.81
CA TYR A 238 -9.01 -10.06 -16.02
C TYR A 238 -7.58 -10.59 -16.05
N ASP A 239 -7.17 -11.20 -17.16
CA ASP A 239 -5.81 -11.65 -17.41
C ASP A 239 -5.08 -10.68 -18.36
N PHE A 240 -4.40 -9.71 -17.79
CA PHE A 240 -3.64 -8.73 -18.56
C PHE A 240 -2.43 -9.34 -19.29
N SER A 241 -1.95 -10.51 -18.89
CA SER A 241 -0.81 -11.17 -19.52
C SER A 241 -1.13 -11.75 -20.88
N SER A 242 -2.40 -12.11 -21.12
CA SER A 242 -2.88 -12.63 -22.41
C SER A 242 -3.32 -11.53 -23.38
N ALA A 243 -3.58 -10.30 -22.88
CA ALA A 243 -4.04 -9.19 -23.68
C ALA A 243 -2.92 -8.60 -24.56
N LYS A 244 -3.15 -8.53 -25.88
CA LYS A 244 -2.26 -7.84 -26.82
C LYS A 244 -2.65 -6.38 -27.07
N TYR A 245 -3.91 -6.06 -26.85
CA TYR A 245 -4.45 -4.71 -26.91
C TYR A 245 -5.28 -4.48 -25.65
N ILE A 246 -4.94 -3.45 -24.91
CA ILE A 246 -5.61 -3.07 -23.67
C ILE A 246 -6.21 -1.67 -23.91
N LEU A 247 -7.54 -1.58 -23.83
CA LEU A 247 -8.26 -0.32 -23.78
C LEU A 247 -8.81 -0.14 -22.36
N SER A 248 -8.35 0.89 -21.68
CA SER A 248 -8.84 1.24 -20.34
C SER A 248 -9.56 2.58 -20.37
N ILE A 249 -10.77 2.63 -19.81
CA ILE A 249 -11.57 3.83 -19.66
C ILE A 249 -11.72 4.12 -18.17
N GLY A 250 -10.90 5.02 -17.63
CA GLY A 250 -10.93 5.43 -16.23
C GLY A 250 -10.46 4.40 -15.21
N ALA A 251 -9.99 3.22 -15.61
CA ALA A 251 -9.53 2.19 -14.69
C ALA A 251 -8.02 2.35 -14.38
N ASP A 252 -7.68 2.63 -13.11
CA ASP A 252 -6.29 2.66 -12.63
C ASP A 252 -5.86 1.27 -12.14
N PHE A 253 -5.77 0.29 -13.06
CA PHE A 253 -5.51 -1.10 -12.73
C PHE A 253 -4.05 -1.39 -12.29
N LEU A 254 -3.12 -0.44 -12.51
CA LEU A 254 -1.77 -0.47 -11.94
C LEU A 254 -1.69 0.25 -10.58
N GLY A 255 -2.76 0.99 -10.22
CA GLY A 255 -2.98 1.56 -8.90
C GLY A 255 -3.83 0.63 -8.03
N ASP A 256 -4.98 1.11 -7.56
CA ASP A 256 -5.83 0.40 -6.59
C ASP A 256 -7.19 -0.06 -7.15
N TRP A 257 -7.34 -0.15 -8.45
CA TRP A 257 -8.60 -0.57 -9.07
C TRP A 257 -8.90 -2.04 -8.76
N LEU A 258 -10.10 -2.31 -8.26
CA LEU A 258 -10.63 -3.66 -7.93
C LEU A 258 -9.70 -4.52 -7.06
N GLY A 259 -8.95 -3.91 -6.12
CA GLY A 259 -8.07 -4.61 -5.19
C GLY A 259 -6.67 -4.91 -5.72
N SER A 260 -6.29 -4.28 -6.84
CA SER A 260 -4.94 -4.32 -7.43
C SER A 260 -4.36 -5.72 -7.77
N ASN A 261 -3.03 -5.81 -7.89
CA ASN A 261 -2.26 -7.02 -8.25
C ASN A 261 -2.29 -7.42 -9.74
N TYR A 262 -2.71 -6.51 -10.63
CA TYR A 262 -2.62 -6.71 -12.08
C TYR A 262 -1.27 -6.27 -12.66
N ASP A 263 -0.42 -5.60 -11.88
CA ASP A 263 0.89 -5.09 -12.27
C ASP A 263 1.84 -6.17 -12.78
N GLY A 264 1.90 -7.31 -12.10
CA GLY A 264 2.72 -8.45 -12.52
C GLY A 264 2.27 -9.09 -13.83
N GLU A 265 0.95 -9.17 -14.08
CA GLU A 265 0.41 -9.69 -15.33
C GLU A 265 0.61 -8.69 -16.47
N TYR A 266 0.33 -7.42 -16.25
CA TYR A 266 0.57 -6.35 -17.20
C TYR A 266 2.04 -6.30 -17.62
N ALA A 267 2.98 -6.34 -16.66
CA ALA A 267 4.41 -6.32 -16.93
C ALA A 267 4.86 -7.44 -17.87
N LYS A 268 4.29 -8.64 -17.76
CA LYS A 268 4.60 -9.76 -18.69
C LYS A 268 4.28 -9.42 -20.14
N GLY A 269 3.16 -8.71 -20.38
CA GLY A 269 2.77 -8.25 -21.71
C GLY A 269 3.64 -7.09 -22.24
N ARG A 270 4.30 -6.33 -21.35
CA ARG A 270 5.10 -5.13 -21.69
C ARG A 270 6.56 -5.43 -21.97
N ILE A 271 7.07 -6.61 -21.63
CA ILE A 271 8.43 -7.02 -21.95
C ILE A 271 8.48 -7.43 -23.43
N PRO A 272 9.35 -6.80 -24.28
CA PRO A 272 9.45 -7.14 -25.69
C PRO A 272 9.87 -8.59 -25.90
N VAL A 273 8.96 -9.42 -26.38
CA VAL A 273 9.20 -10.85 -26.66
C VAL A 273 9.50 -11.03 -28.14
N LYS A 274 10.67 -11.64 -28.47
CA LYS A 274 11.02 -11.95 -29.85
C LYS A 274 10.19 -13.14 -30.35
N SER A 275 9.51 -12.94 -31.48
CA SER A 275 8.82 -14.00 -32.20
C SER A 275 9.81 -14.91 -32.98
N LYS A 276 9.28 -15.98 -33.63
CA LYS A 276 10.06 -16.84 -34.53
C LYS A 276 10.72 -16.09 -35.68
N ASP A 277 10.13 -14.94 -36.09
CA ASP A 277 10.65 -14.08 -37.15
C ASP A 277 11.68 -13.04 -36.65
N SER A 278 12.20 -13.20 -35.46
CA SER A 278 13.15 -12.30 -34.78
C SER A 278 12.64 -10.88 -34.52
N LYS A 279 11.35 -10.60 -34.71
CA LYS A 279 10.71 -9.34 -34.33
C LYS A 279 10.18 -9.46 -32.91
N ALA A 280 10.45 -8.44 -32.10
CA ALA A 280 9.84 -8.33 -30.78
C ALA A 280 8.45 -7.74 -30.92
N TYR A 281 7.54 -8.16 -30.03
CA TYR A 281 6.24 -7.53 -29.86
C TYR A 281 5.92 -7.37 -28.38
N MET A 282 5.07 -6.41 -28.05
CA MET A 282 4.55 -6.15 -26.72
C MET A 282 3.09 -5.73 -26.83
N SER A 283 2.34 -5.82 -25.74
CA SER A 283 0.96 -5.35 -25.69
C SER A 283 0.89 -3.84 -25.94
N LYS A 284 -0.14 -3.39 -26.66
CA LYS A 284 -0.46 -1.98 -26.83
C LYS A 284 -1.49 -1.56 -25.81
N HIS A 285 -1.24 -0.45 -25.11
CA HIS A 285 -2.13 0.07 -24.07
C HIS A 285 -2.61 1.49 -24.40
N VAL A 286 -3.91 1.65 -24.46
CA VAL A 286 -4.60 2.93 -24.61
C VAL A 286 -5.37 3.25 -23.33
N GLN A 287 -5.08 4.38 -22.68
CA GLN A 287 -5.72 4.85 -21.47
C GLN A 287 -6.54 6.12 -21.73
N ILE A 288 -7.82 6.09 -21.38
CA ILE A 288 -8.70 7.27 -21.38
C ILE A 288 -9.02 7.59 -19.92
N GLU A 289 -8.65 8.79 -19.45
CA GLU A 289 -8.83 9.12 -18.02
C GLU A 289 -8.92 10.63 -17.76
N SER A 290 -9.42 11.01 -16.60
CA SER A 290 -9.51 12.42 -16.18
C SER A 290 -8.30 12.87 -15.34
N ASN A 291 -7.87 12.06 -14.40
CA ASN A 291 -6.68 12.29 -13.57
C ASN A 291 -5.47 11.58 -14.19
N MET A 292 -4.26 12.10 -13.96
CA MET A 292 -3.03 11.37 -14.25
C MET A 292 -2.89 10.25 -13.24
N SER A 293 -3.07 8.99 -13.67
CA SER A 293 -2.90 7.78 -12.87
C SER A 293 -1.60 7.06 -13.15
N VAL A 294 -1.24 6.08 -12.29
CA VAL A 294 -0.10 5.20 -12.58
C VAL A 294 -0.34 4.39 -13.86
N THR A 295 -1.57 4.00 -14.12
CA THR A 295 -1.95 3.31 -15.35
C THR A 295 -1.79 4.19 -16.58
N GLY A 296 -2.26 5.46 -16.51
CA GLY A 296 -2.06 6.42 -17.59
C GLY A 296 -0.60 6.79 -17.83
N ALA A 297 0.20 6.81 -16.76
CA ALA A 297 1.64 7.04 -16.84
C ALA A 297 2.40 5.92 -17.59
N ASN A 298 1.85 4.70 -17.63
CA ASN A 298 2.44 3.55 -18.31
C ASN A 298 1.81 3.26 -19.70
N ALA A 299 0.82 4.04 -20.12
CA ALA A 299 0.12 3.83 -21.38
C ALA A 299 0.97 4.26 -22.59
N ASP A 300 0.84 3.54 -23.72
CA ASP A 300 1.43 3.96 -25.00
C ASP A 300 0.72 5.18 -25.57
N ILE A 301 -0.61 5.25 -25.35
CA ILE A 301 -1.45 6.38 -25.76
C ILE A 301 -2.34 6.76 -24.57
N ARG A 302 -2.19 7.98 -24.09
CA ARG A 302 -3.06 8.55 -23.06
C ARG A 302 -3.95 9.62 -23.67
N ILE A 303 -5.26 9.53 -23.38
CA ILE A 303 -6.27 10.48 -23.86
C ILE A 303 -6.93 11.14 -22.63
N PRO A 304 -6.56 12.38 -22.27
CA PRO A 304 -7.22 13.12 -21.21
C PRO A 304 -8.69 13.41 -21.58
N MET A 305 -9.62 12.99 -20.73
CA MET A 305 -11.05 13.11 -21.02
C MET A 305 -11.87 13.22 -19.73
N LYS A 306 -12.82 14.20 -19.69
CA LYS A 306 -13.79 14.33 -18.59
C LYS A 306 -14.64 13.08 -18.45
N ILE A 307 -15.09 12.76 -17.23
CA ILE A 307 -15.88 11.55 -16.98
C ILE A 307 -17.19 11.53 -17.74
N ALA A 308 -17.89 12.66 -17.83
CA ALA A 308 -19.10 12.77 -18.64
C ALA A 308 -18.85 12.42 -20.12
N LEU A 309 -17.71 12.86 -20.67
CA LEU A 309 -17.32 12.56 -22.04
C LEU A 309 -16.85 11.10 -22.20
N GLN A 310 -16.20 10.52 -21.19
CA GLN A 310 -15.84 9.08 -21.16
C GLN A 310 -17.10 8.20 -21.27
N LYS A 311 -18.18 8.56 -20.55
CA LYS A 311 -19.48 7.87 -20.62
C LYS A 311 -20.07 7.93 -22.04
N LEU A 312 -20.06 9.10 -22.63
CA LEU A 312 -20.53 9.30 -24.01
C LEU A 312 -19.65 8.55 -25.03
N PHE A 313 -18.33 8.60 -24.86
CA PHE A 313 -17.38 7.86 -25.69
C PHE A 313 -17.62 6.35 -25.65
N LEU A 314 -17.81 5.78 -24.46
CA LEU A 314 -18.15 4.37 -24.28
C LEU A 314 -19.47 3.99 -24.97
N ALA A 315 -20.49 4.85 -24.86
CA ALA A 315 -21.77 4.64 -25.55
C ALA A 315 -21.60 4.62 -27.08
N HIS A 316 -20.78 5.53 -27.65
CA HIS A 316 -20.46 5.54 -29.08
C HIS A 316 -19.63 4.30 -29.50
N LEU A 317 -18.67 3.89 -28.68
CA LEU A 317 -17.88 2.68 -28.94
C LEU A 317 -18.78 1.44 -28.97
N TYR A 318 -19.66 1.32 -27.97
CA TYR A 318 -20.62 0.22 -27.92
C TYR A 318 -21.55 0.22 -29.13
N LYS A 319 -22.13 1.37 -29.49
CA LYS A 319 -22.97 1.55 -30.69
C LYS A 319 -22.29 0.98 -31.94
N LYS A 320 -21.00 1.27 -32.13
CA LYS A 320 -20.21 0.78 -33.26
C LYS A 320 -19.95 -0.73 -33.21
N VAL A 321 -19.49 -1.23 -32.07
CA VAL A 321 -19.19 -2.66 -31.91
C VAL A 321 -20.43 -3.53 -32.06
N ALA A 322 -21.56 -3.08 -31.50
CA ALA A 322 -22.83 -3.79 -31.57
C ALA A 322 -23.64 -3.49 -32.86
N SER A 323 -23.15 -2.60 -33.75
CA SER A 323 -23.80 -2.20 -34.99
C SER A 323 -25.24 -1.68 -34.76
N LEU A 324 -25.47 -0.90 -33.71
CA LEU A 324 -26.81 -0.40 -33.38
C LEU A 324 -27.14 0.90 -34.14
N ASP A 325 -28.40 1.05 -34.53
CA ASP A 325 -28.91 2.29 -35.09
C ASP A 325 -29.63 3.14 -34.02
N ILE A 326 -28.83 3.80 -33.18
CA ILE A 326 -29.33 4.67 -32.09
C ILE A 326 -28.76 6.07 -32.29
N SER A 327 -29.59 7.10 -32.11
CA SER A 327 -29.12 8.49 -32.10
C SER A 327 -28.46 8.83 -30.77
N LEU A 328 -27.22 9.35 -30.80
CA LEU A 328 -26.44 9.78 -29.63
C LEU A 328 -26.02 11.25 -29.82
N PRO A 329 -25.79 12.00 -28.73
CA PRO A 329 -25.15 13.30 -28.78
C PRO A 329 -23.81 13.23 -29.55
N GLY A 330 -23.47 14.26 -30.32
CA GLY A 330 -22.23 14.23 -31.12
C GLY A 330 -20.96 14.32 -30.26
N LEU A 331 -19.91 13.65 -30.73
CA LEU A 331 -18.54 13.88 -30.27
C LEU A 331 -17.92 15.00 -31.13
N ASP A 332 -16.99 15.76 -30.59
CA ASP A 332 -16.16 16.68 -31.38
C ASP A 332 -15.25 15.93 -32.38
N SER A 333 -14.64 16.66 -33.29
CA SER A 333 -13.85 16.09 -34.37
C SER A 333 -12.66 15.27 -33.90
N VAL A 334 -11.99 15.69 -32.83
CA VAL A 334 -10.80 15.00 -32.27
C VAL A 334 -11.20 13.69 -31.65
N HIS A 335 -12.19 13.69 -30.75
CA HIS A 335 -12.65 12.46 -30.10
C HIS A 335 -13.32 11.50 -31.09
N LYS A 336 -13.95 12.00 -32.15
CA LYS A 336 -14.50 11.16 -33.20
C LYS A 336 -13.40 10.42 -33.98
N LEU A 337 -12.29 11.08 -34.33
CA LEU A 337 -11.15 10.43 -34.98
C LEU A 337 -10.55 9.38 -34.06
N LYS A 338 -10.33 9.70 -32.77
CA LYS A 338 -9.82 8.75 -31.79
C LYS A 338 -10.75 7.53 -31.59
N LEU A 339 -12.06 7.74 -31.61
CA LEU A 339 -13.03 6.65 -31.57
C LEU A 339 -12.87 5.68 -32.76
N GLU A 340 -12.67 6.22 -34.00
CA GLU A 340 -12.45 5.40 -35.18
C GLU A 340 -11.15 4.58 -35.09
N GLU A 341 -10.05 5.20 -34.66
CA GLU A 341 -8.77 4.53 -34.45
C GLU A 341 -8.94 3.39 -33.45
N ILE A 342 -9.48 3.66 -32.27
CA ILE A 342 -9.68 2.68 -31.19
C ILE A 342 -10.62 1.55 -31.63
N TYR A 343 -11.73 1.87 -32.30
CA TYR A 343 -12.65 0.86 -32.81
C TYR A 343 -11.97 -0.10 -33.79
N ASN A 344 -11.24 0.44 -34.77
CA ASN A 344 -10.55 -0.37 -35.77
C ASN A 344 -9.49 -1.27 -35.14
N GLU A 345 -8.73 -0.77 -34.15
CA GLU A 345 -7.75 -1.56 -33.41
C GLU A 345 -8.44 -2.63 -32.56
N LEU A 346 -9.46 -2.28 -31.80
CA LEU A 346 -10.23 -3.21 -30.97
C LEU A 346 -10.75 -4.40 -31.77
N ILE A 347 -11.33 -4.14 -32.95
CA ILE A 347 -11.83 -5.20 -33.83
C ILE A 347 -10.68 -5.98 -34.48
N SER A 348 -9.58 -5.33 -34.85
CA SER A 348 -8.41 -5.97 -35.43
C SER A 348 -7.76 -6.98 -34.48
N PHE A 349 -7.62 -6.63 -33.19
CA PHE A 349 -7.08 -7.52 -32.17
C PHE A 349 -8.11 -8.58 -31.71
N GLY A 350 -9.40 -8.28 -31.79
CA GLY A 350 -10.51 -9.18 -31.50
C GLY A 350 -10.34 -9.93 -30.17
N LYS A 351 -10.23 -11.25 -30.19
CA LYS A 351 -10.09 -12.09 -28.99
C LYS A 351 -8.89 -11.76 -28.08
N SER A 352 -7.83 -11.15 -28.63
CA SER A 352 -6.65 -10.74 -27.90
C SER A 352 -6.77 -9.32 -27.33
N ALA A 353 -7.92 -8.65 -27.52
CA ALA A 353 -8.19 -7.34 -26.96
C ALA A 353 -8.90 -7.46 -25.60
N LEU A 354 -8.64 -6.52 -24.70
CA LEU A 354 -9.28 -6.38 -23.40
C LEU A 354 -9.76 -4.94 -23.21
N LEU A 355 -11.04 -4.76 -22.91
CA LEU A 355 -11.60 -3.50 -22.45
C LEU A 355 -11.84 -3.56 -20.94
N VAL A 356 -11.30 -2.60 -20.20
CA VAL A 356 -11.60 -2.40 -18.77
C VAL A 356 -12.15 -1.01 -18.52
N CYS A 357 -13.01 -0.88 -17.49
CA CYS A 357 -13.68 0.37 -17.18
C CYS A 357 -13.66 0.66 -15.68
N GLY A 358 -13.15 1.83 -15.31
CA GLY A 358 -13.14 2.36 -13.94
C GLY A 358 -14.26 3.35 -13.65
N ILE A 359 -15.18 3.58 -14.59
CA ILE A 359 -16.33 4.45 -14.37
C ILE A 359 -17.28 3.78 -13.37
N ASP A 360 -17.55 4.47 -12.28
CA ASP A 360 -18.44 4.01 -11.21
C ASP A 360 -19.91 4.20 -11.61
N ASP A 361 -20.36 3.36 -12.56
CA ASP A 361 -21.71 3.37 -13.11
C ASP A 361 -22.08 1.97 -13.64
N VAL A 362 -23.19 1.42 -13.16
CA VAL A 362 -23.64 0.07 -13.53
C VAL A 362 -23.82 -0.08 -15.05
N HIS A 363 -24.35 0.95 -15.71
CA HIS A 363 -24.58 0.90 -17.15
C HIS A 363 -23.28 0.95 -17.95
N ALA A 364 -22.26 1.69 -17.47
CA ALA A 364 -20.93 1.66 -18.07
C ALA A 364 -20.29 0.26 -17.98
N GLN A 365 -20.44 -0.39 -16.83
CA GLN A 365 -19.92 -1.76 -16.62
C GLN A 365 -20.67 -2.80 -17.46
N ILE A 366 -22.00 -2.65 -17.63
CA ILE A 366 -22.79 -3.52 -18.53
C ILE A 366 -22.29 -3.39 -19.98
N LEU A 367 -22.13 -2.17 -20.50
CA LEU A 367 -21.63 -1.95 -21.88
C LEU A 367 -20.21 -2.49 -22.05
N THR A 368 -19.33 -2.29 -21.07
CA THR A 368 -17.95 -2.80 -21.09
C THR A 368 -17.92 -4.34 -21.15
N ASN A 369 -18.69 -4.98 -20.30
CA ASN A 369 -18.81 -6.46 -20.31
C ASN A 369 -19.35 -6.96 -21.64
N SER A 370 -20.37 -6.29 -22.19
CA SER A 370 -20.97 -6.67 -23.47
C SER A 370 -19.99 -6.49 -24.64
N ILE A 371 -19.16 -5.41 -24.66
CA ILE A 371 -18.11 -5.24 -25.69
C ILE A 371 -17.12 -6.41 -25.61
N ASN A 372 -16.63 -6.76 -24.43
CA ASN A 372 -15.71 -7.89 -24.27
C ASN A 372 -16.32 -9.23 -24.75
N ASP A 373 -17.62 -9.42 -24.48
CA ASP A 373 -18.33 -10.62 -24.94
C ASP A 373 -18.52 -10.64 -26.46
N LEU A 374 -18.83 -9.49 -27.08
CA LEU A 374 -18.98 -9.35 -28.54
C LEU A 374 -17.67 -9.58 -29.29
N ILE A 375 -16.55 -9.10 -28.78
CA ILE A 375 -15.22 -9.35 -29.38
C ILE A 375 -14.65 -10.73 -28.98
N LEU A 376 -15.34 -11.47 -28.15
CA LEU A 376 -14.93 -12.80 -27.62
C LEU A 376 -13.57 -12.72 -26.88
N SER A 377 -13.38 -11.69 -26.06
CA SER A 377 -12.11 -11.48 -25.37
C SER A 377 -11.70 -12.68 -24.50
N GLU A 378 -10.54 -13.25 -24.80
CA GLU A 378 -9.95 -14.34 -24.02
C GLU A 378 -9.29 -13.84 -22.71
N ALA A 379 -8.97 -12.54 -22.65
CA ALA A 379 -8.39 -11.90 -21.48
C ALA A 379 -9.40 -11.60 -20.35
N LYS A 380 -10.70 -11.56 -20.66
CA LYS A 380 -11.76 -11.55 -19.65
C LYS A 380 -12.19 -12.99 -19.37
N SER A 381 -11.91 -13.47 -18.16
CA SER A 381 -12.31 -14.85 -17.83
C SER A 381 -13.81 -15.03 -17.77
N SER A 382 -14.33 -16.10 -18.41
CA SER A 382 -15.72 -16.50 -18.32
C SER A 382 -16.03 -17.43 -17.12
N THR A 383 -14.98 -17.99 -16.49
CA THR A 383 -15.10 -18.99 -15.42
C THR A 383 -14.46 -18.59 -14.11
N LYS A 384 -13.52 -17.64 -14.13
CA LYS A 384 -12.85 -17.11 -12.95
C LYS A 384 -13.45 -15.78 -12.56
N ILE A 385 -13.79 -15.65 -11.28
CA ILE A 385 -14.31 -14.42 -10.66
C ILE A 385 -13.53 -14.12 -9.39
N SER A 386 -13.35 -12.86 -9.11
CA SER A 386 -12.76 -12.41 -7.86
C SER A 386 -13.84 -12.20 -6.79
N LEU A 387 -13.54 -12.61 -5.56
CA LEU A 387 -14.45 -12.58 -4.42
C LEU A 387 -14.03 -11.54 -3.35
N ILE A 388 -13.02 -10.73 -3.63
CA ILE A 388 -12.40 -9.79 -2.67
C ILE A 388 -13.25 -8.56 -2.35
N ARG A 389 -14.35 -8.33 -3.07
CA ARG A 389 -15.35 -7.29 -2.82
C ARG A 389 -16.74 -7.89 -2.97
N LYS A 390 -17.59 -7.66 -1.98
CA LYS A 390 -18.99 -8.11 -1.97
C LYS A 390 -19.93 -7.07 -1.37
N GLY A 391 -19.40 -5.98 -0.83
CA GLY A 391 -20.16 -4.92 -0.20
C GLY A 391 -21.33 -4.46 -1.07
N ASP A 392 -22.49 -4.25 -0.45
CA ASP A 392 -23.74 -3.87 -1.12
C ASP A 392 -24.18 -2.48 -0.64
N SER A 393 -23.87 -1.46 -1.42
CA SER A 393 -24.19 -0.07 -1.08
C SER A 393 -25.68 0.18 -0.87
N LYS A 394 -26.57 -0.57 -1.53
CA LYS A 394 -28.02 -0.43 -1.36
C LYS A 394 -28.43 -0.94 0.00
N LYS A 395 -27.99 -2.16 0.37
CA LYS A 395 -28.28 -2.74 1.69
C LYS A 395 -27.67 -1.90 2.82
N VAL A 396 -26.44 -1.39 2.62
CA VAL A 396 -25.81 -0.49 3.61
C VAL A 396 -26.65 0.76 3.79
N ASN A 397 -27.11 1.43 2.72
CA ASN A 397 -28.01 2.58 2.81
C ASN A 397 -29.33 2.26 3.51
N GLU A 398 -29.93 1.11 3.25
CA GLU A 398 -31.14 0.64 3.95
C GLU A 398 -30.89 0.50 5.45
N ILE A 399 -29.77 -0.12 5.85
CA ILE A 399 -29.40 -0.27 7.26
C ILE A 399 -29.15 1.09 7.92
N LEU A 400 -28.45 2.00 7.25
CA LEU A 400 -28.21 3.35 7.75
C LEU A 400 -29.52 4.12 7.98
N ASN A 401 -30.51 3.96 7.09
CA ASN A 401 -31.85 4.55 7.27
C ASN A 401 -32.60 3.92 8.45
N LYS A 402 -32.54 2.59 8.61
CA LYS A 402 -33.12 1.90 9.76
C LYS A 402 -32.47 2.32 11.09
N ILE A 403 -31.15 2.49 11.12
CA ILE A 403 -30.42 3.01 12.28
C ILE A 403 -30.88 4.44 12.61
N LYS A 404 -30.99 5.30 11.60
CA LYS A 404 -31.48 6.68 11.74
C LYS A 404 -32.89 6.72 12.34
N ASN A 405 -33.76 5.82 11.92
CA ASN A 405 -35.14 5.72 12.38
C ASN A 405 -35.27 4.99 13.72
N SER A 406 -34.18 4.57 14.35
CA SER A 406 -34.18 3.77 15.60
C SER A 406 -34.89 2.42 15.47
N GLU A 407 -34.92 1.83 14.29
CA GLU A 407 -35.47 0.50 14.00
C GLU A 407 -34.50 -0.63 14.35
N ILE A 408 -33.22 -0.32 14.53
CA ILE A 408 -32.13 -1.23 14.93
C ILE A 408 -31.84 -1.02 16.41
N SER A 409 -31.72 -2.11 17.18
CA SER A 409 -31.44 -2.08 18.62
C SER A 409 -29.99 -2.44 18.96
N GLY A 410 -29.28 -3.15 18.05
CA GLY A 410 -27.89 -3.52 18.26
C GLY A 410 -27.08 -3.57 16.98
N ILE A 411 -25.78 -3.31 17.10
CA ILE A 411 -24.80 -3.47 16.02
C ILE A 411 -23.55 -4.15 16.53
N ILE A 412 -23.07 -5.13 15.76
CA ILE A 412 -21.78 -5.80 15.93
C ILE A 412 -20.97 -5.48 14.70
N MET A 413 -19.76 -4.97 14.87
CA MET A 413 -18.89 -4.55 13.75
C MET A 413 -17.56 -5.28 13.79
N CYS A 414 -17.02 -5.60 12.61
CA CYS A 414 -15.68 -6.17 12.47
C CYS A 414 -15.04 -5.72 11.15
N GLY A 415 -13.79 -5.23 11.22
CA GLY A 415 -13.02 -4.85 10.04
C GLY A 415 -13.57 -3.62 9.30
N VAL A 416 -14.38 -2.78 9.95
CA VAL A 416 -15.01 -1.58 9.35
C VAL A 416 -14.90 -0.38 10.29
N ASN A 417 -14.79 0.82 9.70
CA ASN A 417 -14.75 2.08 10.45
C ASN A 417 -15.75 3.11 9.87
N PRO A 418 -17.07 2.87 10.00
CA PRO A 418 -18.09 3.73 9.39
C PRO A 418 -18.06 5.18 9.86
N VAL A 419 -17.64 5.49 11.09
CA VAL A 419 -17.51 6.88 11.56
C VAL A 419 -16.47 7.67 10.73
N TYR A 420 -15.46 7.00 10.19
CA TYR A 420 -14.48 7.62 9.31
C TYR A 420 -14.87 7.54 7.82
N THR A 421 -15.46 6.41 7.37
CA THR A 421 -15.66 6.12 5.94
C THR A 421 -17.02 6.51 5.38
N LEU A 422 -17.98 6.92 6.23
CA LEU A 422 -19.27 7.40 5.79
C LEU A 422 -19.31 8.93 5.63
N PRO A 423 -19.99 9.46 4.58
CA PRO A 423 -20.09 10.90 4.38
C PRO A 423 -20.91 11.62 5.49
N ASN A 424 -21.85 10.92 6.11
CA ASN A 424 -22.69 11.43 7.19
C ASN A 424 -22.33 10.79 8.54
N SER A 425 -21.04 10.77 8.86
CA SER A 425 -20.49 10.10 10.05
C SER A 425 -21.12 10.57 11.37
N ASN A 426 -21.44 11.86 11.51
CA ASN A 426 -22.06 12.39 12.73
C ASN A 426 -23.42 11.75 13.04
N MET A 427 -24.24 11.51 12.01
CA MET A 427 -25.55 10.83 12.20
C MET A 427 -25.35 9.39 12.70
N PHE A 428 -24.38 8.68 12.14
CA PHE A 428 -24.06 7.32 12.57
C PHE A 428 -23.52 7.30 13.99
N LEU A 429 -22.63 8.22 14.34
CA LEU A 429 -22.06 8.40 15.68
C LEU A 429 -23.15 8.66 16.74
N ASP A 430 -24.06 9.61 16.48
CA ASP A 430 -25.20 9.92 17.37
C ASP A 430 -26.11 8.71 17.57
N SER A 431 -26.24 7.88 16.55
CA SER A 431 -27.07 6.67 16.61
C SER A 431 -26.41 5.56 17.43
N LEU A 432 -25.07 5.36 17.32
CA LEU A 432 -24.34 4.35 18.10
C LEU A 432 -24.55 4.51 19.61
N SER A 433 -24.59 5.74 20.11
CA SER A 433 -24.78 6.03 21.54
C SER A 433 -26.14 5.54 22.08
N LYS A 434 -27.17 5.49 21.20
CA LYS A 434 -28.57 5.14 21.56
C LYS A 434 -28.84 3.64 21.49
N LEU A 435 -27.96 2.85 20.82
CA LEU A 435 -28.15 1.41 20.70
C LEU A 435 -28.00 0.70 22.05
N GLU A 436 -28.78 -0.37 22.27
CA GLU A 436 -28.65 -1.23 23.43
C GLU A 436 -27.36 -2.04 23.44
N LEU A 437 -26.93 -2.46 22.24
CA LEU A 437 -25.66 -3.14 21.98
C LEU A 437 -24.91 -2.41 20.87
N SER A 438 -23.74 -1.82 21.17
CA SER A 438 -22.76 -1.36 20.18
C SER A 438 -21.43 -2.01 20.50
N LEU A 439 -21.02 -2.94 19.64
CA LEU A 439 -19.82 -3.76 19.79
C LEU A 439 -18.94 -3.62 18.55
N ASN A 440 -17.64 -3.38 18.73
CA ASN A 440 -16.67 -3.45 17.66
C ASN A 440 -15.54 -4.42 18.00
N ILE A 441 -15.19 -5.27 17.04
CA ILE A 441 -14.05 -6.19 17.11
C ILE A 441 -12.93 -5.52 16.30
N SER A 442 -11.94 -4.96 16.99
CA SER A 442 -10.94 -4.07 16.39
C SER A 442 -9.57 -4.22 17.05
N MET A 443 -8.52 -3.96 16.28
CA MET A 443 -7.15 -3.86 16.81
C MET A 443 -6.84 -2.49 17.42
N LYS A 444 -7.61 -1.43 17.09
CA LYS A 444 -7.29 -0.04 17.44
C LYS A 444 -8.52 0.71 17.95
N MET A 445 -8.27 1.68 18.83
CA MET A 445 -9.31 2.62 19.27
C MET A 445 -9.53 3.71 18.23
N ASP A 446 -10.03 3.31 17.05
CA ASP A 446 -10.34 4.21 15.95
C ASP A 446 -11.64 5.00 16.18
N GLU A 447 -12.07 5.82 15.21
CA GLU A 447 -13.21 6.73 15.30
C GLU A 447 -14.51 5.98 15.63
N THR A 448 -14.70 4.78 15.09
CA THR A 448 -15.88 3.94 15.38
C THR A 448 -15.74 3.22 16.70
N THR A 449 -14.59 2.60 16.94
CA THR A 449 -14.32 1.80 18.14
C THR A 449 -14.45 2.61 19.41
N SER A 450 -13.92 3.85 19.41
CA SER A 450 -13.98 4.76 20.56
C SER A 450 -15.39 5.17 20.96
N SER A 451 -16.36 4.96 20.08
CA SER A 451 -17.77 5.31 20.27
C SER A 451 -18.64 4.11 20.65
N CYS A 452 -18.07 2.92 20.70
CA CYS A 452 -18.78 1.69 21.06
C CYS A 452 -18.77 1.44 22.57
N LYS A 453 -19.84 0.81 23.07
CA LYS A 453 -19.93 0.39 24.48
C LYS A 453 -19.04 -0.80 24.79
N TYR A 454 -18.89 -1.69 23.81
CA TYR A 454 -18.12 -2.93 23.91
C TYR A 454 -17.05 -2.98 22.83
N VAL A 455 -15.84 -3.33 23.22
CA VAL A 455 -14.71 -3.51 22.30
C VAL A 455 -14.07 -4.85 22.57
N ALA A 456 -14.08 -5.73 21.57
CA ALA A 456 -13.33 -6.97 21.58
C ALA A 456 -11.97 -6.73 20.93
N ALA A 457 -10.89 -6.96 21.66
CA ALA A 457 -9.52 -6.79 21.16
C ALA A 457 -9.21 -7.84 20.10
N ALA A 458 -8.98 -7.41 18.86
CA ALA A 458 -8.71 -8.29 17.73
C ALA A 458 -7.24 -8.65 17.60
N SER A 459 -6.97 -9.90 17.22
CA SER A 459 -5.63 -10.38 16.90
C SER A 459 -5.17 -9.89 15.52
N HIS A 460 -3.86 -9.72 15.35
CA HIS A 460 -3.26 -9.42 14.04
C HIS A 460 -3.26 -10.67 13.15
N TYR A 461 -3.33 -10.51 11.81
CA TYR A 461 -3.34 -11.68 10.90
C TYR A 461 -2.11 -12.60 11.04
N LEU A 462 -0.94 -12.07 11.44
CA LEU A 462 0.26 -12.85 11.72
C LEU A 462 0.18 -13.64 13.03
N GLU A 463 -0.83 -13.40 13.84
CA GLU A 463 -1.15 -14.08 15.10
C GLU A 463 -2.35 -15.03 14.96
N SER A 464 -2.95 -15.13 13.76
CA SER A 464 -4.29 -15.67 13.51
C SER A 464 -4.29 -16.88 12.60
N TRP A 465 -5.22 -17.83 12.85
CA TRP A 465 -5.60 -18.89 11.93
C TRP A 465 -6.79 -18.45 11.10
N GLY A 466 -6.81 -18.82 9.82
CA GLY A 466 -7.94 -18.56 8.92
C GLY A 466 -7.74 -19.15 7.54
N ASP A 467 -8.71 -18.93 6.69
CA ASP A 467 -8.65 -19.30 5.27
C ASP A 467 -9.29 -18.21 4.41
N PHE A 468 -8.91 -18.18 3.13
CA PHE A 468 -9.46 -17.23 2.18
C PHE A 468 -9.70 -17.87 0.82
N GLN A 469 -10.67 -17.34 0.09
CA GLN A 469 -10.93 -17.64 -1.31
C GLN A 469 -11.01 -16.34 -2.10
N PHE A 470 -9.87 -15.82 -2.55
CA PHE A 470 -9.81 -14.55 -3.29
C PHE A 470 -10.38 -14.68 -4.72
N VAL A 471 -10.15 -15.81 -5.33
CA VAL A 471 -10.68 -16.19 -6.64
C VAL A 471 -11.40 -17.53 -6.50
N ASN A 472 -12.50 -17.71 -7.22
CA ASN A 472 -13.25 -18.96 -7.13
C ASN A 472 -12.39 -20.18 -7.49
N GLY A 473 -12.46 -21.22 -6.64
CA GLY A 473 -11.65 -22.43 -6.76
C GLY A 473 -10.20 -22.29 -6.29
N GLU A 474 -9.75 -21.10 -5.84
CA GLU A 474 -8.41 -20.85 -5.31
C GLU A 474 -8.50 -20.57 -3.81
N TYR A 475 -8.02 -21.49 -3.01
CA TYR A 475 -8.05 -21.40 -1.55
C TYR A 475 -6.67 -21.08 -0.98
N SER A 476 -6.64 -20.33 0.11
CA SER A 476 -5.40 -20.01 0.81
C SER A 476 -5.58 -20.07 2.32
N ILE A 477 -4.49 -20.37 3.03
CA ILE A 477 -4.46 -20.50 4.48
C ILE A 477 -3.76 -19.28 5.08
N CYS A 478 -4.38 -18.68 6.08
CA CYS A 478 -3.73 -17.80 7.02
C CYS A 478 -3.24 -18.64 8.21
N GLN A 479 -1.91 -18.76 8.37
CA GLN A 479 -1.32 -19.40 9.56
C GLN A 479 -0.56 -18.38 10.39
N PRO A 480 -0.63 -18.45 11.73
CA PRO A 480 0.11 -17.56 12.59
C PRO A 480 1.61 -17.79 12.46
N THR A 481 2.39 -16.72 12.45
CA THR A 481 3.84 -16.74 12.44
C THR A 481 4.43 -16.50 13.83
N ILE A 482 3.61 -16.00 14.74
CA ILE A 482 3.94 -15.72 16.14
C ILE A 482 2.69 -15.96 17.01
N LYS A 483 2.88 -16.19 18.30
CA LYS A 483 1.78 -16.20 19.26
C LYS A 483 1.24 -14.76 19.45
N THR A 484 0.00 -14.65 19.92
CA THR A 484 -0.61 -13.36 20.26
C THR A 484 0.29 -12.58 21.22
N LEU A 485 0.56 -11.32 20.92
CA LEU A 485 1.37 -10.43 21.76
C LEU A 485 0.57 -9.88 22.95
N PHE A 486 -0.74 -9.82 22.80
CA PHE A 486 -1.67 -9.28 23.79
C PHE A 486 -2.81 -10.26 24.05
N ASP A 487 -3.67 -9.98 25.01
CA ASP A 487 -4.87 -10.79 25.31
C ASP A 487 -5.99 -10.51 24.31
N THR A 488 -5.79 -10.97 23.08
CA THR A 488 -6.64 -10.71 21.92
C THR A 488 -7.29 -12.00 21.40
N ARG A 489 -8.45 -11.86 20.73
CA ARG A 489 -9.15 -12.96 20.06
C ARG A 489 -9.48 -12.62 18.63
N GLN A 490 -9.59 -13.66 17.80
CA GLN A 490 -10.05 -13.53 16.43
C GLN A 490 -11.58 -13.35 16.37
N PHE A 491 -12.08 -12.73 15.32
CA PHE A 491 -13.51 -12.57 15.07
C PHE A 491 -14.26 -13.90 15.12
N ASP A 492 -13.73 -14.92 14.45
CA ASP A 492 -14.30 -16.26 14.41
C ASP A 492 -14.40 -16.91 15.80
N GLU A 493 -13.37 -16.75 16.64
CA GLU A 493 -13.37 -17.25 18.01
C GLU A 493 -14.44 -16.59 18.87
N CYS A 494 -14.66 -15.27 18.70
CA CYS A 494 -15.73 -14.55 19.37
C CYS A 494 -17.11 -15.09 18.97
N LEU A 495 -17.37 -15.25 17.67
CA LEU A 495 -18.65 -15.78 17.20
C LEU A 495 -18.90 -17.24 17.64
N LEU A 496 -17.88 -18.10 17.60
CA LEU A 496 -17.98 -19.47 18.11
C LEU A 496 -18.36 -19.49 19.60
N LYS A 497 -17.65 -18.71 20.40
CA LYS A 497 -17.90 -18.61 21.85
C LYS A 497 -19.31 -18.13 22.15
N TRP A 498 -19.76 -17.06 21.50
CA TRP A 498 -21.12 -16.50 21.71
C TRP A 498 -22.20 -17.43 21.13
N SER A 499 -21.88 -18.28 20.15
CA SER A 499 -22.76 -19.36 19.69
C SER A 499 -22.84 -20.54 20.66
N GLY A 500 -21.97 -20.60 21.67
CA GLY A 500 -21.88 -21.73 22.61
C GLY A 500 -20.99 -22.88 22.11
N ASN A 501 -20.25 -22.65 21.03
CA ASN A 501 -19.29 -23.63 20.52
C ASN A 501 -17.89 -23.30 21.08
N ASN A 502 -17.32 -24.25 21.85
CA ASN A 502 -16.00 -24.09 22.47
C ASN A 502 -14.90 -24.82 21.69
N THR A 503 -15.16 -25.32 20.48
CA THR A 503 -14.14 -25.97 19.65
C THR A 503 -13.08 -24.95 19.25
N PRO A 504 -11.79 -25.23 19.40
CA PRO A 504 -10.72 -24.34 18.95
C PRO A 504 -10.85 -24.04 17.46
N LEU A 505 -10.63 -22.78 17.06
CA LEU A 505 -10.78 -22.35 15.67
C LEU A 505 -9.90 -23.18 14.70
N TYR A 506 -8.69 -23.56 15.12
CA TYR A 506 -7.81 -24.42 14.33
C TYR A 506 -8.48 -25.76 13.96
N ASP A 507 -9.19 -26.37 14.90
CA ASP A 507 -9.88 -27.65 14.65
C ASP A 507 -11.09 -27.44 13.72
N VAL A 508 -11.87 -26.37 13.93
CA VAL A 508 -12.99 -25.99 13.04
C VAL A 508 -12.49 -25.77 11.60
N LEU A 509 -11.39 -25.04 11.45
CA LEU A 509 -10.76 -24.76 10.15
C LEU A 509 -10.29 -26.04 9.48
N LYS A 510 -9.55 -26.89 10.20
CA LYS A 510 -9.02 -28.15 9.71
C LYS A 510 -10.13 -29.12 9.30
N ASP A 511 -11.19 -29.22 10.11
CA ASP A 511 -12.34 -30.06 9.80
C ASP A 511 -13.10 -29.57 8.56
N ASN A 512 -13.26 -28.24 8.42
CA ASN A 512 -13.87 -27.67 7.23
C ASN A 512 -13.04 -27.95 5.96
N TRP A 513 -11.73 -27.83 6.05
CA TRP A 513 -10.84 -28.11 4.91
C TRP A 513 -10.86 -29.58 4.53
N ASN A 514 -10.72 -30.49 5.49
CA ASN A 514 -10.74 -31.93 5.23
C ASN A 514 -12.07 -32.43 4.68
N SER A 515 -13.19 -31.84 5.12
CA SER A 515 -14.53 -32.32 4.74
C SER A 515 -15.05 -31.69 3.47
N ASN A 516 -14.63 -30.45 3.10
CA ASN A 516 -15.30 -29.68 2.06
C ASN A 516 -14.37 -29.09 0.98
N ILE A 517 -13.06 -29.01 1.23
CA ILE A 517 -12.14 -28.32 0.32
C ILE A 517 -11.09 -29.26 -0.24
N LEU A 518 -10.43 -30.05 0.62
CA LEU A 518 -9.34 -30.93 0.18
C LEU A 518 -9.88 -32.17 -0.53
N GLU A 519 -9.27 -32.54 -1.63
CA GLU A 519 -9.46 -33.83 -2.24
C GLU A 519 -8.81 -34.93 -1.38
N SER A 520 -9.34 -36.18 -1.44
CA SER A 520 -8.94 -37.31 -0.58
C SER A 520 -7.45 -37.68 -0.64
N ASN A 521 -6.75 -37.26 -1.69
CA ASN A 521 -5.31 -37.50 -1.92
C ASN A 521 -4.40 -36.35 -1.45
N PHE A 522 -4.95 -35.25 -0.94
CA PHE A 522 -4.17 -34.07 -0.53
C PHE A 522 -4.18 -33.88 0.99
N SER A 523 -3.02 -33.69 1.61
CA SER A 523 -2.92 -33.60 3.05
C SER A 523 -3.03 -32.16 3.57
N TRP A 524 -3.67 -31.98 4.72
CA TRP A 524 -3.74 -30.71 5.45
C TRP A 524 -2.34 -30.08 5.69
N ASN A 525 -1.36 -30.91 6.07
CA ASN A 525 0.01 -30.42 6.34
C ASN A 525 0.67 -29.86 5.08
N LYS A 526 0.37 -30.42 3.90
CA LYS A 526 0.87 -29.87 2.63
C LYS A 526 0.18 -28.56 2.29
N ALA A 527 -1.12 -28.44 2.54
CA ALA A 527 -1.85 -27.20 2.35
C ALA A 527 -1.27 -26.05 3.20
N ILE A 528 -0.96 -26.32 4.47
CA ILE A 528 -0.29 -25.34 5.36
C ILE A 528 1.10 -24.97 4.82
N HIS A 529 1.89 -25.97 4.39
CA HIS A 529 3.25 -25.73 3.89
C HIS A 529 3.26 -24.84 2.64
N ASP A 530 2.36 -25.13 1.68
CA ASP A 530 2.29 -24.39 0.42
C ASP A 530 1.53 -23.04 0.59
N GLY A 531 0.66 -22.95 1.58
CA GLY A 531 -0.20 -21.81 1.90
C GLY A 531 -1.36 -21.61 0.92
N VAL A 532 -1.40 -22.38 -0.17
CA VAL A 532 -2.40 -22.27 -1.25
C VAL A 532 -2.82 -23.64 -1.76
N TYR A 533 -4.07 -23.71 -2.24
CA TYR A 533 -4.65 -24.92 -2.81
C TYR A 533 -5.69 -24.58 -3.89
N SER A 534 -5.61 -25.25 -5.05
CA SER A 534 -6.49 -24.99 -6.20
C SER A 534 -7.40 -26.17 -6.49
N VAL A 535 -8.67 -25.89 -6.71
CA VAL A 535 -9.70 -26.87 -7.12
C VAL A 535 -10.34 -26.37 -8.42
N LYS A 536 -10.72 -27.30 -9.29
CA LYS A 536 -11.49 -26.94 -10.48
C LYS A 536 -12.87 -26.45 -10.05
N ASP A 537 -13.13 -25.17 -10.21
CA ASP A 537 -14.46 -24.61 -10.06
C ASP A 537 -15.15 -24.53 -11.42
N ASN A 538 -16.35 -25.10 -11.49
CA ASN A 538 -17.16 -25.15 -12.69
C ASN A 538 -18.22 -24.04 -12.74
N PHE A 539 -17.88 -22.82 -12.30
CA PHE A 539 -18.79 -21.69 -12.45
C PHE A 539 -19.19 -21.54 -13.92
N LYS A 540 -20.48 -21.61 -14.19
CA LYS A 540 -21.05 -21.37 -15.53
C LYS A 540 -21.89 -20.10 -15.44
N PRO A 541 -21.53 -19.03 -16.16
CA PRO A 541 -22.35 -17.83 -16.22
C PRO A 541 -23.70 -18.13 -16.87
N LYS A 542 -24.77 -17.63 -16.27
CA LYS A 542 -26.10 -17.66 -16.86
C LYS A 542 -26.31 -16.32 -17.58
N LEU A 543 -26.21 -16.35 -18.91
CA LEU A 543 -26.48 -15.16 -19.71
C LEU A 543 -27.96 -14.73 -19.56
N VAL A 544 -28.16 -13.46 -19.28
CA VAL A 544 -29.48 -12.83 -19.13
C VAL A 544 -29.70 -11.92 -20.36
N ASN A 545 -30.91 -11.94 -20.91
CA ASN A 545 -31.25 -11.02 -22.00
C ASN A 545 -31.49 -9.61 -21.43
N ILE A 546 -30.73 -8.62 -21.90
CA ILE A 546 -30.69 -7.24 -21.39
C ILE A 546 -31.08 -6.27 -22.50
N ASP A 547 -31.83 -5.25 -22.15
CA ASP A 547 -32.05 -4.08 -23.03
C ASP A 547 -30.88 -3.09 -22.88
N PHE A 548 -29.93 -3.19 -23.80
CA PHE A 548 -28.78 -2.29 -23.85
C PHE A 548 -29.14 -0.86 -24.26
N SER A 549 -30.27 -0.63 -24.92
CA SER A 549 -30.74 0.69 -25.31
C SER A 549 -31.09 1.53 -24.07
N ASP A 550 -31.71 0.93 -23.06
CA ASP A 550 -32.01 1.59 -21.78
C ASP A 550 -30.71 1.93 -21.05
N SER A 551 -29.75 1.00 -21.04
CA SER A 551 -28.44 1.25 -20.43
C SER A 551 -27.69 2.43 -21.09
N ILE A 552 -27.72 2.52 -22.41
CA ILE A 552 -27.09 3.65 -23.12
C ILE A 552 -27.76 4.98 -22.72
N LYS A 553 -29.09 5.03 -22.71
CA LYS A 553 -29.84 6.27 -22.37
C LYS A 553 -29.48 6.72 -20.93
N LYS A 554 -29.51 5.84 -19.98
CA LYS A 554 -29.19 6.14 -18.56
C LYS A 554 -27.74 6.60 -18.38
N LEU A 555 -26.79 6.00 -19.14
CA LEU A 555 -25.37 6.37 -19.07
C LEU A 555 -25.11 7.80 -19.53
N ILE A 556 -25.80 8.26 -20.61
CA ILE A 556 -25.57 9.58 -21.22
C ILE A 556 -26.37 10.70 -20.54
N ASP A 557 -27.33 10.40 -19.66
CA ASP A 557 -28.13 11.40 -18.93
C ASP A 557 -27.37 12.05 -17.75
N TYR A 558 -26.07 11.90 -17.73
CA TYR A 558 -25.17 12.46 -16.69
C TYR A 558 -24.76 13.89 -17.07
N LYS A 559 -25.08 14.89 -16.22
CA LYS A 559 -24.73 16.29 -16.40
C LYS A 559 -23.94 16.81 -15.19
N VAL A 560 -22.97 17.67 -15.45
CA VAL A 560 -22.14 18.35 -14.44
C VAL A 560 -22.16 19.85 -14.75
N GLU A 561 -22.37 20.65 -13.70
CA GLU A 561 -22.41 22.12 -13.82
C GLU A 561 -21.12 22.77 -13.31
N GLY A 562 -20.39 22.11 -12.37
CA GLY A 562 -19.16 22.58 -11.77
C GLY A 562 -17.93 21.83 -12.27
N PHE A 563 -17.01 21.56 -11.35
CA PHE A 563 -15.89 20.67 -11.58
C PHE A 563 -16.27 19.22 -11.32
N GLU A 564 -15.88 18.32 -12.24
CA GLU A 564 -15.98 16.89 -11.98
C GLU A 564 -14.90 16.48 -10.98
N LEU A 565 -15.30 16.15 -9.74
CA LEU A 565 -14.41 15.58 -8.73
C LEU A 565 -14.31 14.08 -8.94
N CYS A 566 -13.08 13.58 -9.07
CA CYS A 566 -12.76 12.17 -9.02
C CYS A 566 -12.13 11.84 -7.67
N LEU A 567 -12.82 11.01 -6.89
CA LEU A 567 -12.29 10.43 -5.65
C LEU A 567 -11.54 9.14 -5.98
N TYR A 568 -10.29 9.02 -5.51
CA TYR A 568 -9.43 7.89 -5.85
C TYR A 568 -8.59 7.42 -4.66
N SER A 569 -8.01 6.22 -4.75
CA SER A 569 -7.10 5.68 -3.73
C SER A 569 -5.65 5.90 -4.18
N LYS A 570 -4.79 6.29 -3.25
CA LYS A 570 -3.32 6.29 -3.44
C LYS A 570 -2.75 4.91 -3.11
N ILE A 571 -1.75 4.47 -3.86
CA ILE A 571 -1.04 3.21 -3.62
C ILE A 571 -0.49 3.12 -2.19
N GLY A 572 -0.02 4.23 -1.60
CA GLY A 572 0.50 4.25 -0.25
C GLY A 572 -0.56 4.13 0.85
N MET A 573 -1.71 4.79 0.70
CA MET A 573 -2.66 4.95 1.80
C MET A 573 -3.96 4.16 1.64
N GLY A 574 -4.34 3.77 0.41
CA GLY A 574 -5.57 3.03 0.15
C GLY A 574 -6.80 3.72 0.74
N ASP A 575 -7.55 3.01 1.56
CA ASP A 575 -8.72 3.52 2.29
C ASP A 575 -8.41 4.12 3.68
N GLY A 576 -7.14 4.10 4.12
CA GLY A 576 -6.67 4.69 5.38
C GLY A 576 -6.64 3.74 6.60
N GLN A 577 -6.86 2.45 6.42
CA GLN A 577 -6.74 1.48 7.53
C GLN A 577 -5.33 1.47 8.13
N GLN A 578 -4.31 1.63 7.29
CA GLN A 578 -2.91 1.63 7.68
C GLN A 578 -2.33 3.05 7.87
N ALA A 579 -3.15 4.07 8.10
CA ALA A 579 -2.70 5.45 8.26
C ALA A 579 -1.71 5.68 9.43
N ASN A 580 -1.70 4.80 10.44
CA ASN A 580 -0.72 4.85 11.53
C ASN A 580 0.65 4.25 11.14
N ASN A 581 0.84 3.82 9.89
CA ASN A 581 2.11 3.27 9.42
C ASN A 581 3.03 4.40 8.89
N PRO A 582 4.14 4.70 9.57
CA PRO A 582 5.01 5.82 9.20
C PRO A 582 5.71 5.59 7.85
N TRP A 583 6.03 4.35 7.46
CA TRP A 583 6.59 4.05 6.15
C TRP A 583 5.63 4.44 5.03
N LEU A 584 4.31 4.21 5.22
CA LEU A 584 3.29 4.57 4.23
C LEU A 584 3.01 6.07 4.21
N GLN A 585 3.08 6.76 5.35
CA GLN A 585 2.94 8.22 5.41
C GLN A 585 4.09 8.93 4.67
N GLU A 586 5.33 8.47 4.84
CA GLU A 586 6.50 9.03 4.18
C GLU A 586 6.69 8.50 2.75
N PHE A 587 5.95 7.46 2.36
CA PHE A 587 5.99 6.91 1.01
C PHE A 587 5.53 7.94 -0.02
N PRO A 588 6.39 8.32 -0.98
CA PRO A 588 6.03 9.32 -1.97
C PRO A 588 5.03 8.75 -2.98
N ASP A 589 3.99 9.52 -3.26
CA ASP A 589 3.05 9.20 -4.34
C ASP A 589 3.80 8.98 -5.68
N PRO A 590 3.53 7.93 -6.44
CA PRO A 590 4.27 7.63 -7.68
C PRO A 590 4.27 8.75 -8.73
N ILE A 591 3.20 9.53 -8.82
CA ILE A 591 3.05 10.58 -9.82
C ILE A 591 3.50 11.94 -9.29
N SER A 592 2.92 12.40 -8.18
CA SER A 592 3.18 13.74 -7.63
C SER A 592 4.51 13.85 -6.86
N ARG A 593 5.03 12.74 -6.36
CA ARG A 593 6.19 12.63 -5.45
C ARG A 593 5.98 13.28 -4.08
N VAL A 594 4.74 13.63 -3.74
CA VAL A 594 4.35 14.18 -2.44
C VAL A 594 4.15 13.06 -1.42
N SER A 595 4.63 13.26 -0.21
CA SER A 595 4.41 12.42 0.97
C SER A 595 3.66 13.18 2.06
N TRP A 596 3.11 12.48 3.06
CA TRP A 596 2.47 13.03 4.26
C TRP A 596 1.13 13.75 4.07
N ASP A 597 0.66 14.01 2.86
CA ASP A 597 -0.57 14.76 2.63
C ASP A 597 -1.43 14.14 1.52
N ASN A 598 -2.75 14.39 1.60
CA ASN A 598 -3.59 14.44 0.40
C ASN A 598 -3.82 15.90 -0.03
N TYR A 599 -4.26 16.06 -1.25
CA TYR A 599 -4.37 17.34 -1.92
C TYR A 599 -5.43 17.28 -3.02
N LEU A 600 -5.88 18.47 -3.45
CA LEU A 600 -6.69 18.65 -4.63
C LEU A 600 -5.78 18.71 -5.86
N THR A 601 -5.86 17.72 -6.76
CA THR A 601 -5.23 17.83 -8.08
C THR A 601 -6.07 18.66 -9.02
N ILE A 602 -5.45 19.54 -9.79
CA ILE A 602 -6.11 20.42 -10.75
C ILE A 602 -5.20 20.67 -11.95
N SER A 603 -5.78 20.95 -13.12
CA SER A 603 -5.02 21.36 -14.30
C SER A 603 -4.40 22.75 -14.12
N LYS A 604 -3.28 23.01 -14.80
CA LYS A 604 -2.63 24.34 -14.79
C LYS A 604 -3.60 25.45 -15.24
N LYS A 605 -4.31 25.21 -16.33
CA LYS A 605 -5.26 26.17 -16.91
C LYS A 605 -6.42 26.50 -15.95
N ASP A 606 -6.99 25.49 -15.30
CA ASP A 606 -8.07 25.71 -14.33
C ASP A 606 -7.54 26.42 -13.08
N ALA A 607 -6.37 26.02 -12.56
CA ALA A 607 -5.75 26.68 -11.41
C ALA A 607 -5.51 28.17 -11.66
N GLU A 608 -4.96 28.53 -12.82
CA GLU A 608 -4.73 29.92 -13.23
C GLU A 608 -6.05 30.70 -13.33
N SER A 609 -7.10 30.09 -13.89
CA SER A 609 -8.43 30.73 -14.07
C SER A 609 -9.09 31.13 -12.75
N ILE A 610 -8.83 30.38 -11.67
CA ILE A 610 -9.40 30.64 -10.33
C ILE A 610 -8.38 31.21 -9.34
N GLY A 611 -7.15 31.52 -9.79
CA GLY A 611 -6.13 32.21 -9.00
C GLY A 611 -5.37 31.31 -8.01
N LEU A 612 -5.33 29.99 -8.23
CA LEU A 612 -4.54 29.05 -7.44
C LEU A 612 -3.13 28.90 -8.01
N LYS A 613 -2.14 28.76 -7.13
CA LYS A 613 -0.71 28.72 -7.52
C LYS A 613 0.06 27.68 -6.72
N ASN A 614 0.99 27.01 -7.42
CA ASN A 614 2.14 26.35 -6.81
C ASN A 614 3.39 27.20 -7.05
N TYR A 615 4.30 27.26 -6.10
CA TYR A 615 5.55 27.99 -6.23
C TYR A 615 6.65 27.37 -5.37
N ASN A 616 7.88 27.49 -5.83
CA ASN A 616 9.03 26.98 -5.11
C ASN A 616 9.68 28.10 -4.27
N GLU A 617 10.11 27.77 -3.06
CA GLU A 617 10.96 28.61 -2.24
C GLU A 617 12.39 28.65 -2.79
N SER A 618 13.24 29.53 -2.24
CA SER A 618 14.65 29.64 -2.61
C SER A 618 15.47 28.34 -2.40
N ASN A 619 15.02 27.48 -1.52
CA ASN A 619 15.61 26.14 -1.28
C ASN A 619 15.03 25.03 -2.19
N GLY A 620 14.12 25.38 -3.09
CA GLY A 620 13.44 24.48 -4.01
C GLY A 620 12.17 23.83 -3.45
N ALA A 621 11.85 23.99 -2.17
CA ALA A 621 10.69 23.35 -1.56
C ALA A 621 9.37 23.89 -2.12
N LEU A 622 8.41 22.99 -2.39
CA LEU A 622 7.13 23.32 -3.02
C LEU A 622 6.11 23.85 -2.00
N ASN A 623 5.51 24.98 -2.32
CA ASN A 623 4.39 25.59 -1.59
C ASN A 623 3.15 25.68 -2.48
N SER A 624 1.98 25.73 -1.84
CA SER A 624 0.72 25.93 -2.54
C SER A 624 -0.28 26.76 -1.75
N ASN A 625 -1.32 27.27 -2.43
CA ASN A 625 -2.51 27.76 -1.76
C ASN A 625 -3.41 26.60 -1.32
N TYR A 626 -4.30 26.88 -0.36
CA TYR A 626 -5.42 26.01 -0.08
C TYR A 626 -6.61 26.34 -0.97
N ALA A 627 -7.49 25.38 -1.14
CA ALA A 627 -8.82 25.56 -1.73
C ALA A 627 -9.88 24.94 -0.82
N ILE A 628 -11.09 25.51 -0.86
CA ILE A 628 -12.30 24.96 -0.23
C ILE A 628 -13.09 24.28 -1.33
N VAL A 629 -13.27 22.97 -1.21
CA VAL A 629 -14.10 22.14 -2.07
C VAL A 629 -15.45 21.95 -1.42
N SER A 630 -16.54 22.28 -2.10
CA SER A 630 -17.91 22.26 -1.57
C SER A 630 -18.80 21.32 -2.36
N LEU A 631 -19.53 20.45 -1.65
CA LEU A 631 -20.54 19.52 -2.19
C LEU A 631 -21.82 19.62 -1.35
N GLY A 632 -22.80 20.43 -1.76
CA GLY A 632 -23.93 20.78 -0.94
C GLY A 632 -23.46 21.43 0.38
N ASP A 633 -23.86 20.89 1.52
CA ASP A 633 -23.48 21.40 2.86
C ASP A 633 -22.10 20.94 3.30
N SER A 634 -21.49 19.95 2.62
CA SER A 634 -20.18 19.44 2.96
C SER A 634 -19.10 20.34 2.39
N GLN A 635 -18.11 20.72 3.20
CA GLN A 635 -16.95 21.50 2.78
C GLN A 635 -15.67 20.86 3.26
N LEU A 636 -14.65 20.83 2.41
CA LEU A 636 -13.35 20.30 2.72
C LEU A 636 -12.26 21.29 2.29
N LYS A 637 -11.37 21.65 3.21
CA LYS A 637 -10.19 22.48 2.95
C LYS A 637 -9.00 21.60 2.61
N LEU A 638 -8.40 21.79 1.45
CA LEU A 638 -7.29 21.00 0.92
C LEU A 638 -6.20 21.87 0.32
N PRO A 639 -4.92 21.51 0.45
CA PRO A 639 -3.87 22.12 -0.35
C PRO A 639 -4.03 21.73 -1.83
N VAL A 640 -3.58 22.58 -2.73
CA VAL A 640 -3.75 22.40 -4.17
C VAL A 640 -2.45 21.96 -4.81
N LEU A 641 -2.50 20.91 -5.61
CA LEU A 641 -1.39 20.48 -6.46
C LEU A 641 -1.77 20.63 -7.94
N ILE A 642 -1.05 21.49 -8.65
CA ILE A 642 -1.15 21.59 -10.10
C ILE A 642 -0.51 20.34 -10.68
N GLN A 643 -1.34 19.45 -11.25
CA GLN A 643 -0.90 18.14 -11.73
C GLN A 643 -0.82 18.14 -13.25
N PRO A 644 0.39 17.97 -13.85
CA PRO A 644 0.51 17.74 -15.28
C PRO A 644 -0.29 16.52 -15.73
N GLY A 645 -1.00 16.64 -16.84
CA GLY A 645 -1.88 15.58 -17.34
C GLY A 645 -3.28 15.55 -16.75
N GLN A 646 -3.63 16.44 -15.82
CA GLN A 646 -4.99 16.57 -15.32
C GLN A 646 -5.90 17.18 -16.41
N THR A 647 -7.06 16.58 -16.64
CA THR A 647 -8.02 17.09 -17.63
C THR A 647 -8.67 18.38 -17.16
N ASN A 648 -8.80 19.38 -18.04
CA ASN A 648 -9.47 20.64 -17.73
C ASN A 648 -10.93 20.42 -17.31
N GLY A 649 -11.37 21.15 -16.26
CA GLY A 649 -12.69 21.02 -15.65
C GLY A 649 -12.88 19.76 -14.79
N THR A 650 -11.79 19.08 -14.45
CA THR A 650 -11.78 17.95 -13.51
C THR A 650 -10.79 18.17 -12.39
N VAL A 651 -11.08 17.63 -11.23
CA VAL A 651 -10.20 17.65 -10.05
C VAL A 651 -10.19 16.30 -9.36
N GLY A 652 -9.11 15.98 -8.64
CA GLY A 652 -8.96 14.73 -7.94
C GLY A 652 -8.66 14.93 -6.45
N ILE A 653 -9.20 14.05 -5.61
CA ILE A 653 -8.88 13.98 -4.18
C ILE A 653 -8.70 12.50 -3.80
N SER A 654 -7.63 12.20 -3.06
CA SER A 654 -7.40 10.83 -2.60
C SER A 654 -8.05 10.55 -1.24
N PHE A 655 -8.55 9.32 -1.08
CA PHE A 655 -8.92 8.75 0.21
C PHE A 655 -7.72 8.47 1.12
N GLY A 656 -7.97 8.03 2.34
CA GLY A 656 -7.00 7.43 3.23
C GLY A 656 -6.36 8.38 4.26
N TYR A 657 -6.64 9.67 4.20
CA TYR A 657 -6.11 10.70 5.09
C TYR A 657 -7.17 11.30 6.01
N GLY A 658 -6.75 12.19 6.92
CA GLY A 658 -7.65 12.89 7.83
C GLY A 658 -8.21 11.99 8.94
N ARG A 659 -7.45 10.99 9.38
CA ARG A 659 -7.76 10.17 10.57
C ARG A 659 -7.60 11.03 11.82
N SER A 660 -8.47 10.84 12.81
CA SER A 660 -8.51 11.62 14.04
C SER A 660 -8.28 10.78 15.31
N LEU A 661 -8.53 9.48 15.24
CA LEU A 661 -8.37 8.55 16.35
C LEU A 661 -7.72 7.23 15.88
N GLY A 662 -7.11 6.49 16.79
CA GLY A 662 -6.43 5.23 16.49
C GLY A 662 -5.12 5.37 15.72
N VAL A 663 -4.61 6.60 15.61
CA VAL A 663 -3.32 6.94 14.98
C VAL A 663 -2.55 7.89 15.90
N LYS A 664 -1.23 7.87 15.83
CA LYS A 664 -0.39 8.81 16.55
C LYS A 664 -0.57 10.24 16.02
N ALA A 665 -0.32 11.25 16.85
CA ALA A 665 -0.53 12.65 16.49
C ALA A 665 0.23 13.06 15.23
N GLU A 666 1.45 12.57 15.04
CA GLU A 666 2.29 12.81 13.88
C GLU A 666 1.72 12.21 12.59
N MET A 667 0.87 11.18 12.71
CA MET A 667 0.19 10.50 11.60
C MET A 667 -1.19 11.09 11.28
N MET A 668 -1.67 12.05 12.06
CA MET A 668 -2.93 12.77 11.81
C MET A 668 -2.72 13.81 10.72
N THR A 669 -2.58 13.36 9.47
CA THR A 669 -2.24 14.20 8.33
C THR A 669 -3.39 14.28 7.32
N GLY A 670 -3.42 15.36 6.54
CA GLY A 670 -4.37 15.57 5.45
C GLY A 670 -5.81 15.79 5.92
N SER A 671 -6.76 15.56 5.02
CA SER A 671 -8.21 15.76 5.22
C SER A 671 -9.01 14.54 4.79
N ASN A 672 -10.13 14.27 5.48
CA ASN A 672 -10.99 13.11 5.21
C ASN A 672 -11.85 13.31 3.94
N ALA A 673 -11.44 12.70 2.83
CA ALA A 673 -12.15 12.77 1.55
C ALA A 673 -13.50 12.01 1.55
N PHE A 674 -13.74 11.08 2.47
CA PHE A 674 -15.02 10.37 2.58
C PHE A 674 -16.20 11.31 2.89
N MET A 675 -15.95 12.49 3.45
CA MET A 675 -16.99 13.51 3.62
C MET A 675 -17.64 13.95 2.29
N LEU A 676 -16.94 13.79 1.17
CA LEU A 676 -17.40 14.08 -0.18
C LEU A 676 -17.90 12.84 -0.93
N TYR A 677 -17.82 11.65 -0.35
CA TYR A 677 -18.18 10.37 -0.97
C TYR A 677 -19.69 10.07 -0.86
N LYS A 678 -20.54 11.00 -1.35
CA LYS A 678 -21.99 10.87 -1.24
C LYS A 678 -22.53 9.77 -2.15
N ASN A 679 -23.50 9.02 -1.65
CA ASN A 679 -24.17 7.90 -2.33
C ASN A 679 -23.21 6.80 -2.80
N PHE A 680 -22.06 6.65 -2.14
CA PHE A 680 -21.01 5.71 -2.53
C PHE A 680 -20.52 5.90 -3.98
N SER A 681 -20.56 7.14 -4.50
CA SER A 681 -20.06 7.45 -5.84
C SER A 681 -18.70 8.13 -5.78
N LYS A 682 -17.76 7.59 -6.55
CA LYS A 682 -16.40 8.13 -6.71
C LYS A 682 -16.37 9.44 -7.52
N VAL A 683 -17.48 9.81 -8.15
CA VAL A 683 -17.60 11.01 -9.01
C VAL A 683 -18.64 11.94 -8.44
N GLN A 684 -18.25 13.21 -8.24
CA GLN A 684 -19.11 14.24 -7.66
C GLN A 684 -19.03 15.55 -8.47
N ASP A 685 -20.09 16.36 -8.44
CA ASP A 685 -20.11 17.73 -8.99
C ASP A 685 -19.80 18.72 -7.85
N VAL A 686 -18.68 19.43 -7.92
CA VAL A 686 -18.18 20.27 -6.82
C VAL A 686 -17.90 21.72 -7.27
N LYS A 687 -17.98 22.62 -6.29
CA LYS A 687 -17.54 24.01 -6.41
C LYS A 687 -16.25 24.22 -5.66
N ILE A 688 -15.33 24.98 -6.25
CA ILE A 688 -14.01 25.27 -5.71
C ILE A 688 -13.85 26.76 -5.46
N LYS A 689 -13.37 27.12 -4.26
CA LYS A 689 -13.03 28.50 -3.90
C LYS A 689 -11.58 28.56 -3.41
N PRO A 690 -10.77 29.50 -3.92
CA PRO A 690 -9.41 29.72 -3.40
C PRO A 690 -9.43 30.14 -1.92
N HIS A 691 -8.40 29.75 -1.20
CA HIS A 691 -8.17 30.16 0.19
C HIS A 691 -6.75 30.71 0.34
N HIS A 692 -6.58 31.76 1.14
CA HIS A 692 -5.33 32.54 1.20
C HIS A 692 -4.19 31.87 1.96
N GLU A 693 -4.47 30.87 2.79
CA GLU A 693 -3.43 30.16 3.52
C GLU A 693 -2.48 29.41 2.58
N ILE A 694 -1.25 29.27 3.05
CA ILE A 694 -0.18 28.59 2.32
C ILE A 694 0.04 27.22 2.94
N HIS A 695 0.20 26.22 2.12
CA HIS A 695 0.59 24.86 2.49
C HIS A 695 2.00 24.56 2.06
N GLU A 696 2.74 23.88 2.91
CA GLU A 696 4.09 23.40 2.70
C GLU A 696 4.08 21.92 2.35
N PHE A 697 4.33 21.58 1.09
CA PHE A 697 4.45 20.17 0.66
C PHE A 697 5.80 19.56 1.01
N ALA A 698 5.80 18.27 1.33
CA ALA A 698 6.98 17.43 1.42
C ALA A 698 7.10 16.56 0.15
N CYS A 699 8.00 16.95 -0.75
CA CYS A 699 8.25 16.26 -2.00
C CYS A 699 9.62 15.58 -1.96
N VAL A 700 9.68 14.29 -2.30
CA VAL A 700 10.93 13.55 -2.42
C VAL A 700 11.67 13.94 -3.70
N GLN A 701 10.95 14.35 -4.74
CA GLN A 701 11.49 14.83 -6.00
C GLN A 701 10.87 16.19 -6.33
N LEU A 702 11.70 17.18 -6.62
CA LEU A 702 11.27 18.55 -6.90
C LEU A 702 11.29 18.89 -8.40
N HIS A 703 12.15 18.24 -9.19
CA HIS A 703 12.21 18.43 -10.64
C HIS A 703 11.17 17.60 -11.37
N ASN A 704 10.69 18.11 -12.50
CA ASN A 704 9.61 17.53 -13.28
C ASN A 704 10.14 16.88 -14.58
N THR A 705 11.05 17.54 -15.31
CA THR A 705 11.49 17.10 -16.64
C THR A 705 12.95 16.70 -16.67
N LEU A 706 13.36 16.05 -17.76
CA LEU A 706 14.77 15.71 -17.99
C LEU A 706 15.59 16.94 -18.45
N MET A 707 14.96 18.08 -18.76
CA MET A 707 15.61 19.29 -19.23
C MET A 707 16.53 19.03 -20.43
N GLY A 708 16.09 18.23 -21.40
CA GLY A 708 16.88 17.84 -22.57
C GLY A 708 18.02 16.84 -22.30
N ARG A 709 18.19 16.35 -21.07
CA ARG A 709 19.25 15.39 -20.70
C ARG A 709 18.83 13.95 -21.05
N GLY A 710 18.69 13.63 -22.33
CA GLY A 710 18.27 12.33 -22.83
C GLY A 710 19.15 11.13 -22.42
N ASP A 711 20.35 11.37 -21.90
CA ASP A 711 21.22 10.30 -21.40
C ASP A 711 20.80 9.76 -20.03
N VAL A 712 19.93 10.44 -19.29
CA VAL A 712 19.44 10.00 -17.97
C VAL A 712 18.49 8.81 -18.14
N VAL A 713 17.51 8.91 -19.05
CA VAL A 713 16.61 7.82 -19.45
C VAL A 713 16.50 7.84 -20.97
N ARG A 714 16.62 6.66 -21.58
CA ARG A 714 16.48 6.50 -23.03
C ARG A 714 15.25 5.72 -23.37
N GLU A 715 14.46 6.26 -24.27
CA GLU A 715 13.23 5.65 -24.79
C GLU A 715 13.33 5.42 -26.29
N THR A 716 12.59 4.45 -26.79
CA THR A 716 12.45 4.18 -28.23
C THR A 716 11.12 3.51 -28.52
N THR A 717 10.66 3.59 -29.76
CA THR A 717 9.46 2.86 -30.18
C THR A 717 9.78 1.41 -30.48
N LEU A 718 8.77 0.53 -30.38
CA LEU A 718 8.91 -0.88 -30.71
C LEU A 718 9.34 -1.08 -32.17
N GLU A 719 8.92 -0.21 -33.10
CA GLU A 719 9.31 -0.22 -34.48
C GLU A 719 10.81 0.03 -34.64
N VAL A 720 11.35 1.09 -34.01
CA VAL A 720 12.78 1.42 -34.03
C VAL A 720 13.58 0.30 -33.37
N PHE A 721 13.11 -0.24 -32.24
CA PHE A 721 13.75 -1.39 -31.59
C PHE A 721 13.88 -2.62 -32.49
N ASN A 722 12.86 -2.88 -33.33
CA ASN A 722 12.85 -4.01 -34.28
C ASN A 722 13.64 -3.76 -35.56
N THR A 723 13.77 -2.53 -36.02
CA THR A 723 14.29 -2.20 -37.36
C THR A 723 15.69 -1.59 -37.33
N LYS A 724 16.10 -0.95 -36.22
CA LYS A 724 17.37 -0.24 -36.11
C LYS A 724 18.37 -0.98 -35.22
N ASN A 725 19.65 -0.71 -35.43
CA ASN A 725 20.72 -1.25 -34.59
C ASN A 725 20.67 -0.64 -33.18
N LYS A 726 21.11 -1.40 -32.18
CA LYS A 726 21.20 -0.98 -30.78
C LYS A 726 21.88 0.40 -30.60
N ASN A 727 22.92 0.69 -31.33
CA ASN A 727 23.60 1.97 -31.25
C ASN A 727 22.74 3.17 -31.66
N HIS A 728 21.66 2.97 -32.40
CA HIS A 728 20.75 4.05 -32.77
C HIS A 728 19.87 4.50 -31.60
N TRP A 729 19.37 3.55 -30.82
CA TRP A 729 18.47 3.84 -29.73
C TRP A 729 19.14 3.76 -28.34
N ASN A 730 20.37 3.22 -28.26
CA ASN A 730 21.18 3.21 -27.03
C ASN A 730 22.66 3.42 -27.36
N PRO A 731 23.03 4.62 -27.85
CA PRO A 731 24.42 4.94 -28.20
C PRO A 731 25.26 4.98 -26.92
N ILE A 732 26.53 4.58 -27.06
CA ILE A 732 27.51 4.70 -25.98
C ILE A 732 27.84 6.20 -25.84
N PRO A 733 27.79 6.79 -24.64
CA PRO A 733 28.17 8.18 -24.42
C PRO A 733 29.61 8.43 -24.87
N VAL A 734 29.83 9.64 -25.38
CA VAL A 734 31.17 10.08 -25.82
C VAL A 734 31.67 11.25 -24.98
N VAL A 735 32.97 11.37 -24.84
CA VAL A 735 33.65 12.50 -24.23
C VAL A 735 34.68 13.05 -25.18
N SER A 736 34.97 14.35 -25.09
CA SER A 736 36.05 14.96 -25.87
C SER A 736 37.40 14.65 -25.23
N LYS A 737 38.22 13.89 -25.94
CA LYS A 737 39.62 13.67 -25.58
C LYS A 737 40.52 14.31 -26.66
N ASN A 738 41.26 15.36 -26.32
CA ASN A 738 42.10 16.10 -27.27
C ASN A 738 41.30 16.56 -28.49
N HIS A 739 40.06 17.07 -28.29
CA HIS A 739 39.13 17.50 -29.35
C HIS A 739 38.61 16.38 -30.26
N ILE A 740 38.80 15.10 -29.87
CA ILE A 740 38.27 13.93 -30.60
C ILE A 740 37.20 13.30 -29.74
N GLU A 741 35.99 13.13 -30.30
CA GLU A 741 34.91 12.40 -29.60
C GLU A 741 35.29 10.94 -29.41
N THR A 742 35.44 10.53 -28.18
CA THR A 742 35.90 9.17 -27.82
C THR A 742 34.85 8.54 -26.90
N ALA A 743 34.47 7.30 -27.21
CA ALA A 743 33.49 6.57 -26.39
C ALA A 743 34.00 6.35 -24.94
N VAL A 744 33.15 6.58 -23.95
CA VAL A 744 33.52 6.48 -22.52
C VAL A 744 34.02 5.12 -22.06
N ASN A 745 33.73 4.06 -22.83
CA ASN A 745 34.19 2.69 -22.54
C ASN A 745 35.58 2.41 -23.11
N LYS A 746 36.25 3.38 -23.75
CA LYS A 746 37.59 3.22 -24.23
C LYS A 746 38.63 3.39 -23.12
N LYS A 747 39.62 2.52 -23.04
CA LYS A 747 40.71 2.56 -22.04
C LYS A 747 41.42 3.92 -22.00
N GLU A 748 41.48 4.59 -23.14
CA GLU A 748 42.19 5.88 -23.35
C GLU A 748 41.54 7.06 -22.58
N VAL A 749 40.27 6.98 -22.25
CA VAL A 749 39.52 8.04 -21.52
C VAL A 749 39.38 7.72 -20.04
N ASN A 750 39.81 6.55 -19.62
CA ASN A 750 39.78 6.12 -18.22
C ASN A 750 41.12 6.48 -17.55
N ILE A 751 41.07 7.27 -16.50
CA ILE A 751 42.23 7.68 -15.72
C ILE A 751 42.61 6.64 -14.64
N TRP A 752 41.79 5.63 -14.44
CA TRP A 752 42.00 4.58 -13.45
C TRP A 752 42.32 3.23 -14.19
N GLU A 753 43.02 2.36 -13.48
CA GLU A 753 43.16 0.99 -13.93
C GLU A 753 41.82 0.23 -13.78
N GLU A 754 41.56 -0.68 -14.70
CA GLU A 754 40.36 -1.51 -14.63
C GLU A 754 40.46 -2.51 -13.46
N PHE A 755 39.35 -2.76 -12.80
CA PHE A 755 39.25 -3.83 -11.81
C PHE A 755 39.47 -5.19 -12.49
N ASP A 756 40.23 -6.05 -11.86
CA ASP A 756 40.34 -7.45 -12.28
C ASP A 756 39.05 -8.21 -11.98
N ARG A 757 38.25 -8.41 -13.00
CA ARG A 757 36.97 -9.11 -12.96
C ARG A 757 37.12 -10.63 -13.07
N SER A 758 38.33 -11.15 -13.21
CA SER A 758 38.59 -12.59 -13.27
C SER A 758 38.62 -13.26 -11.92
N ILE A 759 38.69 -12.47 -10.82
CA ILE A 759 38.81 -12.96 -9.45
C ILE A 759 37.42 -12.97 -8.74
N GLY A 760 36.91 -14.17 -8.47
CA GLY A 760 35.66 -14.36 -7.73
C GLY A 760 34.42 -13.91 -8.49
N HIS A 761 33.39 -13.48 -7.73
CA HIS A 761 32.14 -12.95 -8.28
C HIS A 761 32.17 -11.42 -8.28
N HIS A 762 31.54 -10.81 -9.28
CA HIS A 762 31.32 -9.38 -9.36
C HIS A 762 29.81 -9.08 -9.30
N PHE A 763 29.40 -8.24 -8.36
CA PHE A 763 28.00 -7.84 -8.17
C PHE A 763 27.48 -7.12 -9.43
N ASN A 764 26.29 -7.51 -9.86
CA ASN A 764 25.54 -6.86 -10.92
C ASN A 764 24.05 -6.89 -10.62
N LEU A 765 23.36 -5.76 -10.85
CA LEU A 765 21.92 -5.64 -10.75
C LEU A 765 21.37 -5.10 -12.06
N SER A 766 20.42 -5.82 -12.65
CA SER A 766 19.68 -5.39 -13.83
C SER A 766 18.20 -5.19 -13.48
N ILE A 767 17.66 -4.04 -13.87
CA ILE A 767 16.25 -3.71 -13.69
C ILE A 767 15.62 -3.50 -15.06
N ASP A 768 14.58 -4.28 -15.38
CA ASP A 768 13.82 -4.13 -16.62
C ASP A 768 12.84 -2.96 -16.47
N LEU A 769 13.14 -1.84 -17.15
CA LEU A 769 12.30 -0.64 -17.09
C LEU A 769 10.97 -0.81 -17.84
N ASN A 770 10.85 -1.77 -18.77
CA ASN A 770 9.57 -2.08 -19.41
C ASN A 770 8.62 -2.83 -18.46
N ALA A 771 9.18 -3.59 -17.51
CA ALA A 771 8.42 -4.26 -16.46
C ALA A 771 8.12 -3.37 -15.25
N CYS A 772 8.87 -2.28 -15.07
CA CYS A 772 8.68 -1.36 -13.94
C CYS A 772 7.47 -0.46 -14.18
N THR A 773 6.44 -0.58 -13.33
CA THR A 773 5.23 0.25 -13.38
C THR A 773 5.33 1.54 -12.54
N GLY A 774 6.39 1.70 -11.75
CA GLY A 774 6.57 2.84 -10.85
C GLY A 774 5.81 2.72 -9.53
N CYS A 775 5.15 1.60 -9.23
CA CYS A 775 4.29 1.42 -8.06
C CYS A 775 4.97 1.60 -6.69
N GLY A 776 6.31 1.49 -6.60
CA GLY A 776 7.07 1.75 -5.37
C GLY A 776 7.02 0.65 -4.31
N ALA A 777 6.43 -0.52 -4.56
CA ALA A 777 6.42 -1.64 -3.62
C ALA A 777 7.85 -2.04 -3.18
N CYS A 778 8.82 -1.97 -4.09
CA CYS A 778 10.24 -2.21 -3.80
C CYS A 778 10.84 -1.23 -2.79
N VAL A 779 10.36 0.01 -2.74
CA VAL A 779 10.80 1.04 -1.77
C VAL A 779 10.42 0.60 -0.37
N ILE A 780 9.16 0.21 -0.16
CA ILE A 780 8.66 -0.27 1.14
C ILE A 780 9.29 -1.62 1.51
N ALA A 781 9.47 -2.52 0.54
CA ALA A 781 10.18 -3.78 0.80
C ALA A 781 11.63 -3.54 1.29
N CYS A 782 12.31 -2.52 0.74
CA CYS A 782 13.63 -2.09 1.23
C CYS A 782 13.55 -1.52 2.66
N HIS A 783 12.53 -0.73 2.97
CA HIS A 783 12.31 -0.20 4.32
C HIS A 783 12.12 -1.34 5.34
N ALA A 784 11.32 -2.34 5.01
CA ALA A 784 11.08 -3.50 5.87
C ALA A 784 12.32 -4.36 6.09
N GLU A 785 13.08 -4.67 5.02
CA GLU A 785 14.30 -5.50 5.13
C GLU A 785 15.40 -4.80 5.91
N ASN A 786 15.59 -3.49 5.68
CA ASN A 786 16.74 -2.74 6.18
C ASN A 786 16.38 -1.83 7.37
N ASN A 787 15.14 -1.88 7.84
CA ASN A 787 14.63 -1.00 8.90
C ASN A 787 14.98 0.48 8.63
N VAL A 788 14.66 0.94 7.43
CA VAL A 788 14.98 2.32 7.02
C VAL A 788 14.17 3.30 7.87
N PRO A 789 14.83 4.29 8.52
CA PRO A 789 14.16 5.20 9.42
C PRO A 789 13.26 6.19 8.66
N VAL A 790 12.16 6.55 9.28
CA VAL A 790 11.28 7.65 8.87
C VAL A 790 11.78 8.95 9.48
N VAL A 791 11.81 10.04 8.71
CA VAL A 791 12.38 11.33 9.14
C VAL A 791 11.35 12.43 9.34
N GLY A 792 10.11 12.20 8.88
CA GLY A 792 9.01 13.14 9.00
C GLY A 792 8.96 14.22 7.93
N LYS A 793 7.80 14.86 7.84
CA LYS A 793 7.46 15.84 6.80
C LYS A 793 8.48 16.98 6.69
N ARG A 794 8.93 17.54 7.84
CA ARG A 794 9.88 18.64 7.90
C ARG A 794 11.24 18.31 7.28
N GLU A 795 11.76 17.11 7.53
CA GLU A 795 13.07 16.71 7.01
C GLU A 795 12.98 16.30 5.54
N VAL A 796 11.88 15.63 5.10
CA VAL A 796 11.63 15.38 3.67
C VAL A 796 11.59 16.67 2.88
N ARG A 797 10.93 17.71 3.39
CA ARG A 797 10.88 19.04 2.78
C ARG A 797 12.28 19.67 2.61
N LYS A 798 13.23 19.34 3.45
CA LYS A 798 14.65 19.76 3.36
C LYS A 798 15.50 18.83 2.46
N SER A 799 14.87 17.91 1.71
CA SER A 799 15.56 16.89 0.90
C SER A 799 16.46 15.96 1.72
N ARG A 800 16.04 15.65 2.96
CA ARG A 800 16.75 14.77 3.89
C ARG A 800 16.03 13.45 4.14
N ASP A 801 15.18 13.04 3.19
CA ASP A 801 14.55 11.72 3.18
C ASP A 801 15.59 10.59 3.25
N MET A 802 15.23 9.47 3.86
CA MET A 802 16.12 8.34 4.07
C MET A 802 15.85 7.17 3.11
N HIS A 803 15.17 7.40 2.00
CA HIS A 803 14.93 6.36 1.00
C HIS A 803 16.25 5.89 0.36
N TRP A 804 16.70 4.68 0.68
CA TRP A 804 17.89 4.08 0.07
C TRP A 804 17.63 3.64 -1.37
N LEU A 805 16.41 3.23 -1.66
CA LEU A 805 15.87 3.00 -2.98
C LEU A 805 14.73 4.00 -3.20
N ARG A 806 14.77 4.73 -4.30
CA ARG A 806 13.67 5.60 -4.72
C ARG A 806 13.35 5.37 -6.19
N ILE A 807 12.20 5.80 -6.62
CA ILE A 807 11.82 5.81 -8.04
C ILE A 807 11.67 7.26 -8.45
N ASP A 808 12.53 7.75 -9.33
CA ASP A 808 12.39 9.08 -9.90
C ASP A 808 11.37 9.03 -11.04
N ARG A 809 10.57 10.09 -11.19
CA ARG A 809 9.55 10.23 -12.22
C ARG A 809 9.90 11.45 -13.07
N TYR A 810 9.87 11.30 -14.39
CA TYR A 810 10.10 12.38 -15.32
C TYR A 810 8.92 12.49 -16.27
N TYR A 811 8.52 13.74 -16.56
CA TYR A 811 7.59 14.07 -17.63
C TYR A 811 8.36 14.34 -18.92
N SER A 812 7.82 13.91 -20.04
CA SER A 812 8.32 14.27 -21.37
C SER A 812 7.20 14.82 -22.23
N SER A 813 7.52 15.33 -23.43
CA SER A 813 6.49 15.88 -24.34
C SER A 813 5.72 14.78 -25.07
N ASP A 814 4.56 15.16 -25.62
CA ASP A 814 3.75 14.31 -26.51
C ASP A 814 4.42 14.03 -27.85
N VAL A 815 5.38 14.86 -28.22
CA VAL A 815 6.19 14.74 -29.41
C VAL A 815 7.40 13.83 -29.07
N SER A 816 8.25 13.54 -30.00
CA SER A 816 9.41 12.71 -29.70
C SER A 816 10.33 13.36 -28.66
N PHE A 817 11.01 12.54 -27.87
CA PHE A 817 12.02 12.99 -26.90
C PHE A 817 13.10 13.91 -27.53
N SER A 818 13.41 13.69 -28.81
CA SER A 818 14.33 14.53 -29.58
C SER A 818 13.80 15.94 -29.84
N GLU A 819 12.51 16.04 -30.16
CA GLU A 819 11.86 17.33 -30.38
C GLU A 819 11.69 18.12 -29.07
N ASP A 820 11.38 17.45 -27.96
CA ASP A 820 11.38 18.09 -26.64
C ASP A 820 12.76 18.65 -26.28
N LYS A 821 13.82 17.89 -26.56
CA LYS A 821 15.19 18.33 -26.39
C LYS A 821 15.52 19.56 -27.26
N GLU A 822 15.16 19.51 -28.54
CA GLU A 822 15.39 20.60 -29.49
C GLU A 822 14.64 21.89 -29.07
N ASN A 823 13.38 21.74 -28.68
CA ASN A 823 12.58 22.85 -28.15
C ASN A 823 13.22 23.50 -26.92
N LYS A 824 13.75 22.69 -26.00
CA LYS A 824 14.42 23.17 -24.79
C LYS A 824 15.81 23.77 -25.07
N GLU A 825 16.54 23.24 -26.01
CA GLU A 825 17.83 23.82 -26.46
C GLU A 825 17.66 25.15 -27.17
N ASN A 826 16.52 25.38 -27.82
CA ASN A 826 16.19 26.65 -28.46
C ASN A 826 15.77 27.75 -27.45
N ILE A 827 15.48 27.42 -26.21
CA ILE A 827 15.28 28.39 -25.14
C ILE A 827 16.67 28.93 -24.77
N ASN A 828 16.92 30.20 -25.14
CA ASN A 828 18.23 30.84 -25.01
C ASN A 828 18.79 30.79 -23.57
N GLY A 829 19.81 30.00 -23.40
CA GLY A 829 20.82 30.03 -22.37
C GLY A 829 20.39 30.20 -20.91
N LEU A 830 20.70 29.21 -20.10
CA LEU A 830 20.67 29.28 -18.62
C LEU A 830 21.41 30.48 -18.01
N SER A 831 22.11 31.30 -18.86
CA SER A 831 22.90 32.41 -18.41
C SER A 831 22.08 33.67 -18.05
N ASP A 832 20.85 33.81 -18.51
CA ASP A 832 20.18 35.09 -18.51
C ASP A 832 19.06 35.25 -17.46
N SER A 833 18.39 34.20 -17.02
CA SER A 833 17.45 34.32 -15.90
C SER A 833 16.99 32.96 -15.32
N LEU A 834 16.59 32.95 -14.05
CA LEU A 834 15.91 31.83 -13.40
C LEU A 834 14.55 31.45 -14.06
N SER A 835 13.95 32.37 -14.83
CA SER A 835 12.70 32.16 -15.56
C SER A 835 12.88 31.13 -16.67
N VAL A 836 13.98 31.14 -17.40
CA VAL A 836 14.30 30.15 -18.44
C VAL A 836 14.42 28.74 -17.88
N PHE A 837 15.03 28.62 -16.72
CA PHE A 837 15.11 27.33 -16.01
C PHE A 837 13.71 26.79 -15.66
N ASN A 838 12.82 27.63 -15.18
CA ASN A 838 11.45 27.27 -14.86
C ASN A 838 10.66 26.84 -16.11
N GLU A 839 10.87 27.50 -17.26
CA GLU A 839 10.26 27.12 -18.53
C GLU A 839 10.72 25.73 -18.99
N MET A 840 11.99 25.39 -18.80
CA MET A 840 12.53 24.05 -19.11
C MET A 840 11.98 22.97 -18.17
N GLU A 841 11.55 23.31 -16.97
CA GLU A 841 10.94 22.41 -16.01
C GLU A 841 9.41 22.31 -16.14
N ASP A 842 8.78 23.14 -16.98
CA ASP A 842 7.34 23.14 -17.19
C ASP A 842 6.93 21.97 -18.11
N PRO A 843 6.18 20.99 -17.64
CA PRO A 843 5.75 19.87 -18.47
C PRO A 843 4.59 20.25 -19.36
N ASN A 844 4.42 19.54 -20.48
CA ASN A 844 3.29 19.69 -21.38
C ASN A 844 1.96 19.38 -20.69
N GLU A 845 0.84 19.80 -21.29
CA GLU A 845 -0.51 19.55 -20.76
C GLU A 845 -0.85 18.06 -20.70
N ASN A 846 -0.39 17.25 -21.65
CA ASN A 846 -0.54 15.79 -21.65
C ASN A 846 0.83 15.10 -21.78
N PRO A 847 1.64 15.09 -20.73
CA PRO A 847 3.00 14.55 -20.81
C PRO A 847 2.99 13.02 -20.80
N GLN A 848 4.01 12.43 -21.43
CA GLN A 848 4.41 11.06 -21.15
C GLN A 848 5.15 11.00 -19.81
N VAL A 849 5.15 9.84 -19.17
CA VAL A 849 5.82 9.63 -17.89
C VAL A 849 6.82 8.48 -17.97
N VAL A 850 8.00 8.69 -17.41
CA VAL A 850 9.04 7.68 -17.31
C VAL A 850 9.42 7.49 -15.86
N PHE A 851 9.51 6.23 -15.42
CA PHE A 851 9.94 5.85 -14.09
C PHE A 851 11.37 5.30 -14.12
N GLN A 852 12.20 5.79 -13.19
CA GLN A 852 13.57 5.33 -13.04
C GLN A 852 13.86 4.95 -11.59
N PRO A 853 13.95 3.65 -11.26
CA PRO A 853 14.48 3.20 -9.98
C PRO A 853 15.93 3.65 -9.80
N VAL A 854 16.24 4.29 -8.67
CA VAL A 854 17.56 4.84 -8.36
C VAL A 854 18.01 4.35 -6.99
N MET A 855 19.20 3.76 -6.96
CA MET A 855 19.89 3.31 -5.75
C MET A 855 21.40 3.45 -5.95
N CYS A 856 22.21 3.03 -4.97
CA CYS A 856 23.65 3.00 -5.15
C CYS A 856 24.01 2.19 -6.40
N GLN A 857 24.73 2.83 -7.33
CA GLN A 857 25.16 2.20 -8.60
C GLN A 857 26.44 1.39 -8.45
N HIS A 858 27.02 1.33 -7.24
CA HIS A 858 28.29 0.65 -6.98
C HIS A 858 29.35 1.00 -8.04
N CYS A 859 29.48 2.31 -8.33
CA CYS A 859 30.35 2.82 -9.40
C CYS A 859 31.76 2.29 -9.24
N ASN A 860 32.35 1.73 -10.29
CA ASN A 860 33.72 1.19 -10.25
C ASN A 860 34.76 2.24 -9.88
N GLN A 861 34.51 3.48 -10.28
CA GLN A 861 35.35 4.65 -9.95
C GLN A 861 34.45 5.67 -9.21
N ALA A 862 34.15 5.32 -7.97
CA ALA A 862 33.15 6.00 -7.20
C ALA A 862 33.58 7.39 -6.74
N PRO A 863 32.86 8.46 -7.18
CA PRO A 863 33.19 9.82 -6.74
C PRO A 863 32.97 10.03 -5.24
N CYS A 864 32.24 9.14 -4.55
CA CYS A 864 32.09 9.17 -3.12
C CYS A 864 33.34 8.65 -2.36
N GLU A 865 34.20 7.85 -3.01
CA GLU A 865 35.43 7.33 -2.41
C GLU A 865 36.55 8.37 -2.40
N THR A 866 36.72 9.08 -3.52
CA THR A 866 37.78 10.06 -3.67
C THR A 866 37.69 11.25 -2.71
N VAL A 867 36.49 11.54 -2.22
CA VAL A 867 36.24 12.67 -1.29
C VAL A 867 36.18 12.25 0.18
N CYS A 868 36.32 10.96 0.48
CA CYS A 868 36.26 10.49 1.87
C CYS A 868 37.64 10.64 2.54
N PRO A 869 37.79 11.51 3.57
CA PRO A 869 39.12 11.80 4.16
C PRO A 869 39.71 10.62 4.90
N VAL A 870 38.87 9.66 5.30
CA VAL A 870 39.26 8.49 6.12
C VAL A 870 39.12 7.16 5.36
N ALA A 871 38.83 7.18 4.05
CA ALA A 871 38.56 5.99 3.24
C ALA A 871 37.49 5.07 3.86
N ALA A 872 36.46 5.65 4.50
CA ALA A 872 35.34 4.87 5.03
C ALA A 872 34.48 4.29 3.89
N THR A 873 34.45 4.96 2.75
CA THR A 873 33.79 4.48 1.53
C THR A 873 34.82 3.84 0.61
N SER A 874 34.66 2.56 0.31
CA SER A 874 35.59 1.78 -0.49
C SER A 874 34.91 0.61 -1.21
N HIS A 875 35.50 0.13 -2.32
CA HIS A 875 35.04 -1.06 -3.02
C HIS A 875 35.55 -2.35 -2.38
N GLY A 876 34.65 -3.29 -2.26
CA GLY A 876 35.01 -4.69 -2.04
C GLY A 876 35.48 -5.36 -3.34
N ARG A 877 36.17 -6.50 -3.21
CA ARG A 877 36.63 -7.31 -4.35
C ARG A 877 35.48 -7.78 -5.25
N GLN A 878 34.25 -7.87 -4.72
CA GLN A 878 33.04 -8.27 -5.44
C GLN A 878 32.32 -7.11 -6.15
N GLY A 879 32.96 -5.94 -6.24
CA GLY A 879 32.44 -4.77 -6.92
C GLY A 879 31.40 -3.94 -6.15
N GLN A 880 31.12 -4.28 -4.90
CA GLN A 880 30.21 -3.52 -4.06
C GLN A 880 30.93 -2.37 -3.36
N ASN A 881 30.31 -1.20 -3.38
CA ASN A 881 30.78 -0.04 -2.62
C ASN A 881 30.29 -0.18 -1.16
N HIS A 882 31.22 -0.35 -0.24
CA HIS A 882 30.95 -0.50 1.17
C HIS A 882 31.19 0.82 1.93
N MET A 883 30.52 0.97 3.04
CA MET A 883 30.77 2.05 3.99
C MET A 883 31.17 1.44 5.33
N ALA A 884 32.43 1.62 5.71
CA ALA A 884 32.92 1.20 7.02
C ALA A 884 32.41 2.19 8.08
N TYR A 885 31.29 1.85 8.71
CA TYR A 885 30.58 2.71 9.65
C TYR A 885 31.49 3.22 10.79
N ASN A 886 32.28 2.36 11.40
CA ASN A 886 33.19 2.71 12.51
C ASN A 886 34.33 3.68 12.12
N ARG A 887 34.63 3.79 10.83
CA ARG A 887 35.66 4.66 10.29
C ARG A 887 35.11 6.03 9.88
N CYS A 888 33.81 6.11 9.65
CA CYS A 888 33.16 7.32 9.17
C CYS A 888 33.19 8.43 10.25
N VAL A 889 33.69 9.61 9.87
CA VAL A 889 33.72 10.81 10.74
C VAL A 889 32.59 11.80 10.39
N GLY A 890 31.68 11.45 9.49
CA GLY A 890 30.47 12.22 9.20
C GLY A 890 30.66 13.51 8.41
N THR A 891 31.72 13.64 7.58
CA THR A 891 31.96 14.86 6.77
C THR A 891 30.87 15.10 5.70
N ARG A 892 30.10 14.05 5.31
CA ARG A 892 29.01 14.08 4.32
C ARG A 892 29.42 14.46 2.89
N TYR A 893 30.70 14.61 2.60
CA TYR A 893 31.18 14.91 1.25
C TYR A 893 30.79 13.84 0.24
N CYS A 894 30.72 12.58 0.65
CA CYS A 894 30.26 11.48 -0.21
C CYS A 894 28.82 11.65 -0.67
N ALA A 895 27.94 12.24 0.15
CA ALA A 895 26.55 12.55 -0.25
C ALA A 895 26.51 13.69 -1.27
N ASN A 896 27.30 14.73 -1.05
CA ASN A 896 27.36 15.88 -1.95
C ASN A 896 27.93 15.48 -3.33
N ASN A 897 28.94 14.61 -3.34
CA ASN A 897 29.65 14.22 -4.56
C ASN A 897 28.97 13.07 -5.32
N CYS A 898 27.99 12.39 -4.73
CA CYS A 898 27.24 11.35 -5.43
C CYS A 898 26.32 11.95 -6.51
N PRO A 899 26.51 11.62 -7.82
CA PRO A 899 25.68 12.16 -8.89
C PRO A 899 24.22 11.64 -8.81
N TYR A 900 24.02 10.47 -8.22
CA TYR A 900 22.69 9.86 -8.04
C TYR A 900 21.98 10.28 -6.77
N LYS A 901 22.66 11.03 -5.86
CA LYS A 901 22.13 11.49 -4.57
C LYS A 901 21.53 10.34 -3.73
N VAL A 902 22.24 9.21 -3.67
CA VAL A 902 21.78 8.00 -2.96
C VAL A 902 22.45 7.79 -1.61
N ARG A 903 23.44 8.59 -1.26
CA ARG A 903 24.05 8.57 0.07
C ARG A 903 23.19 9.34 1.05
N ARG A 904 22.73 8.68 2.10
CA ARG A 904 21.81 9.22 3.09
C ARG A 904 22.49 9.30 4.45
N PHE A 905 22.15 10.33 5.24
CA PHE A 905 22.68 10.57 6.57
C PHE A 905 21.57 10.93 7.53
N ASN A 906 21.66 10.44 8.75
CA ASN A 906 20.87 10.95 9.85
C ASN A 906 21.32 12.35 10.23
N TRP A 907 20.38 13.25 10.43
CA TRP A 907 20.61 14.62 10.85
C TRP A 907 20.29 14.85 12.33
N PHE A 908 19.79 13.83 13.03
CA PHE A 908 19.38 13.84 14.43
C PHE A 908 19.57 12.45 15.06
N LEU A 909 19.55 12.40 16.40
CA LEU A 909 19.59 11.17 17.18
C LEU A 909 18.17 10.64 17.40
N TYR A 910 17.79 9.55 16.80
CA TYR A 910 16.44 8.98 16.90
C TYR A 910 16.08 8.56 18.34
N ASN A 911 17.02 7.99 19.06
CA ASN A 911 16.78 7.44 20.40
C ASN A 911 16.59 8.49 21.49
N ASN A 912 16.93 9.76 21.23
CA ASN A 912 16.86 10.84 22.21
C ASN A 912 16.02 12.03 21.73
N ASN A 913 15.23 11.85 20.67
CA ASN A 913 14.50 12.95 20.06
C ASN A 913 13.00 12.69 20.12
N ASP A 914 12.35 13.28 21.11
CA ASP A 914 10.90 13.20 21.31
C ASP A 914 10.10 13.91 20.19
N GLU A 915 10.76 14.77 19.39
CA GLU A 915 10.12 15.43 18.23
C GLU A 915 9.81 14.47 17.08
N PHE A 916 10.45 13.30 17.02
CA PHE A 916 10.39 12.40 15.85
C PHE A 916 10.06 10.96 16.21
N ASP A 917 9.08 10.77 17.09
CA ASP A 917 8.58 9.44 17.39
C ASP A 917 7.64 8.91 16.29
N PHE A 918 8.23 8.64 15.12
CA PHE A 918 7.56 8.04 13.99
C PHE A 918 7.51 6.51 14.03
N ASN A 919 7.81 5.92 15.17
CA ASN A 919 7.71 4.48 15.33
C ASN A 919 6.31 4.10 15.78
N MET A 920 5.78 3.02 15.25
CA MET A 920 4.51 2.46 15.71
C MET A 920 4.61 1.90 17.14
N ASN A 921 5.84 1.58 17.57
CA ASN A 921 6.13 1.11 18.91
C ASN A 921 7.31 1.92 19.50
N ASP A 922 7.06 2.67 20.56
CA ASP A 922 8.03 3.55 21.20
C ASP A 922 9.21 2.78 21.80
N ASP A 923 8.97 1.57 22.33
CA ASP A 923 10.01 0.72 22.91
C ASP A 923 10.96 0.19 21.84
N LEU A 924 10.46 -0.10 20.64
CA LEU A 924 11.28 -0.54 19.51
C LEU A 924 12.09 0.61 18.91
N GLY A 925 11.57 1.82 18.89
CA GLY A 925 12.28 3.00 18.41
C GLY A 925 13.54 3.33 19.21
N LYS A 926 13.53 3.04 20.50
CA LYS A 926 14.67 3.22 21.40
C LYS A 926 15.72 2.11 21.29
N MET A 927 15.36 0.97 20.70
CA MET A 927 16.23 -0.21 20.60
C MET A 927 16.89 -0.39 19.25
N VAL A 928 16.47 0.35 18.23
CA VAL A 928 16.98 0.22 16.86
C VAL A 928 17.93 1.35 16.56
N LEU A 929 19.19 1.13 16.82
CA LEU A 929 20.32 1.93 16.36
C LEU A 929 21.05 1.20 15.25
#